data_c2699867cb9c952a97c55dcd923d428a
#
_entry.id   c2699867cb9c952a97c55dcd923d428a
#
_cell.length_a   1.000
_cell.length_b   1.000
_cell.length_c   1.000
_cell.angle_alpha   90.00
_cell.angle_beta   90.00
_cell.angle_gamma   90.00
#
_symmetry.space_group_name_H-M   'P 1'
#
loop_
_entity.id
_entity.type
_entity.pdbx_description
1 polymer ?
#
loop_
_entity_poly.entity_id
_entity_poly.type
_entity_poly.pdbx_seq_one_letter_code
_entity_poly.pdbx_strand_id
1 'polypeptide(L)'
;MKKELLICATLLATLTNCSSSDNPTPPPDEGTNISILAQLPDITTKISFTPNDQSDKGLIAGWQASDVINVYAINGGSSAKGSLNFEKYPNESDKHQATFSGQLSASVSAGAKLYSFVKNTALSESGTSITFNLSSQDGSANGLYKCAILYGQGTYTEGAATNISYNYKSATTKLTFAFSASLTGSIKKISLTGEGLYSNVTLNATTGELEGSTDGGIEITPTSPMPITNGIATIYTTLYPNTVTGVKAMITMSDDELYEAEIGDLTVQTGLNVTEIAATNITHIGKNVDLYGFIRDENGNPIADVVVSDGYTCTTTGTNGLYAMKRNSNAKFVYFSAPADCEIPTNSATDNSARIYTQLTKNYRYDFSLTKLPGGPEINHTMIVLGDPQILAGRGVPGVSGSTLTYSFNRFKNETLADLNKTVGSISGPVYGMCMGDEIDAPSNGLHLQVREAIGAIPMKVFSVIGNHDKTGTSWGFSATDMAEWENVWGPRYYSFNRGNVHYIALDNVANDLSSVSFSDEQVKWLQQDLSYVPKDKMIVISYHIPLAYSDAANYQAILSLLTGYQNVVLFSGHSHFADYADFTTPINAHEYIHAASCGSLWSSYINLDTTPNGYYVYAVEGTGFGKESYFKATEYNRSKQMSLFKADDDFKGYSFAQDLGLPTGKNIIIANVYNANDSWRIYAYEGESTQGVELTKGKPIIRDAYATGYHCGVQGQSGFWGPNNSYIRINHLYYYQPTDPKAEITIKAVDPYGNEYVARSSEIIPSNDWNFAQQ
;
A
#
# COMPACT_ATOMS: atom_id res chain seq x y z
N MET A 1 -19.99 -25.42 28.01
CA MET A 1 -19.79 -26.02 29.35
C MET A 1 -18.54 -25.41 29.96
N LYS A 2 -18.76 -24.79 31.07
CA LYS A 2 -17.88 -24.09 32.01
C LYS A 2 -16.55 -24.77 32.30
N LYS A 3 -15.47 -24.00 32.50
CA LYS A 3 -14.79 -23.91 33.81
C LYS A 3 -13.71 -22.80 33.78
N GLU A 4 -13.97 -21.80 34.57
CA GLU A 4 -13.00 -20.88 35.13
C GLU A 4 -12.07 -21.60 36.09
N LEU A 5 -10.82 -21.18 36.19
CA LEU A 5 -9.95 -21.53 37.31
C LEU A 5 -9.29 -20.28 37.87
N LEU A 6 -9.81 -19.88 39.03
CA LEU A 6 -9.29 -18.85 39.91
C LEU A 6 -8.13 -19.49 40.74
N ILE A 7 -6.96 -18.85 40.76
CA ILE A 7 -5.90 -19.22 41.70
C ILE A 7 -5.68 -18.08 42.68
N CYS A 8 -6.07 -18.36 43.92
CA CYS A 8 -5.81 -17.56 45.11
C CYS A 8 -4.48 -18.02 45.71
N ALA A 9 -3.52 -17.14 45.85
CA ALA A 9 -2.29 -17.43 46.62
C ALA A 9 -2.35 -16.72 47.98
N THR A 10 -2.55 -17.50 49.03
CA THR A 10 -2.44 -17.13 50.42
C THR A 10 -0.97 -17.14 50.86
N LEU A 11 -0.48 -16.02 51.34
CA LEU A 11 0.87 -15.99 51.95
C LEU A 11 0.71 -15.90 53.48
N LEU A 12 1.28 -16.87 54.17
CA LEU A 12 1.31 -17.02 55.61
C LEU A 12 2.41 -16.11 56.20
N ALA A 13 2.05 -15.28 57.14
CA ALA A 13 3.01 -14.47 57.88
C ALA A 13 3.54 -15.21 59.10
N THR A 14 4.84 -15.32 59.23
CA THR A 14 5.54 -15.71 60.50
C THR A 14 6.01 -14.46 61.20
N LEU A 15 5.52 -14.28 62.41
CA LEU A 15 5.94 -13.29 63.36
C LEU A 15 7.30 -13.66 63.96
N THR A 16 8.26 -12.74 63.89
CA THR A 16 9.35 -12.68 64.89
C THR A 16 9.44 -11.26 65.42
N ASN A 17 9.23 -11.14 66.71
CA ASN A 17 9.41 -9.95 67.52
C ASN A 17 10.89 -9.52 67.54
N CYS A 18 11.13 -8.20 67.34
CA CYS A 18 12.21 -7.50 68.04
C CYS A 18 11.90 -6.00 68.14
N SER A 19 11.94 -5.60 69.33
CA SER A 19 11.88 -4.31 70.05
C SER A 19 12.06 -2.98 69.28
N SER A 20 11.06 -2.14 69.53
CA SER A 20 11.05 -0.69 69.88
C SER A 20 12.16 0.23 69.42
N SER A 21 11.85 1.11 68.49
CA SER A 21 12.08 2.55 68.59
C SER A 21 10.93 3.27 67.94
N ASP A 22 10.03 3.81 68.75
CA ASP A 22 8.96 4.73 68.35
C ASP A 22 9.60 6.02 67.80
N ASN A 23 9.70 6.11 66.47
CA ASN A 23 9.68 7.38 65.77
C ASN A 23 8.24 7.59 65.34
N PRO A 24 7.55 8.64 65.78
CA PRO A 24 6.21 8.94 65.27
C PRO A 24 6.31 9.20 63.78
N THR A 25 5.53 8.46 62.99
CA THR A 25 5.26 8.80 61.59
C THR A 25 4.80 10.26 61.59
N PRO A 26 5.45 11.16 60.83
CA PRO A 26 4.94 12.54 60.74
C PRO A 26 3.47 12.47 60.23
N PRO A 27 2.59 13.30 60.81
CA PRO A 27 1.23 13.38 60.36
C PRO A 27 1.23 13.65 58.84
N PRO A 28 0.27 13.13 58.06
CA PRO A 28 0.17 13.43 56.62
C PRO A 28 0.22 14.95 56.47
N ASP A 29 1.08 15.42 55.58
CA ASP A 29 1.27 16.85 55.30
C ASP A 29 -0.10 17.45 54.95
N GLU A 30 -0.72 18.20 55.89
CA GLU A 30 -1.98 18.87 55.63
C GLU A 30 -1.72 19.96 54.61
N GLY A 31 -2.17 19.72 53.33
CA GLY A 31 -1.99 20.64 52.24
C GLY A 31 -2.45 22.07 52.58
N THR A 32 -1.87 23.05 51.96
CA THR A 32 -2.19 24.48 52.21
C THR A 32 -3.47 24.87 51.51
N ASN A 33 -4.43 25.46 52.28
CA ASN A 33 -5.58 26.13 51.69
C ASN A 33 -5.16 27.47 51.08
N ILE A 34 -5.49 27.69 49.81
CA ILE A 34 -5.19 28.93 49.10
C ILE A 34 -6.41 29.55 48.48
N SER A 35 -6.39 30.85 48.33
CA SER A 35 -7.36 31.62 47.54
C SER A 35 -6.64 32.46 46.49
N ILE A 36 -7.22 32.53 45.30
CA ILE A 36 -6.74 33.32 44.20
C ILE A 36 -7.81 34.28 43.74
N LEU A 37 -7.46 35.57 43.66
CA LEU A 37 -8.25 36.56 42.95
C LEU A 37 -7.77 36.57 41.49
N ALA A 38 -8.51 35.95 40.63
CA ALA A 38 -8.22 35.75 39.22
C ALA A 38 -8.77 36.92 38.37
N GLN A 39 -7.90 37.56 37.61
CA GLN A 39 -8.25 38.65 36.72
C GLN A 39 -8.07 38.19 35.26
N LEU A 40 -9.12 38.25 34.45
CA LEU A 40 -9.03 38.06 33.00
C LEU A 40 -8.43 39.33 32.37
N PRO A 41 -7.76 39.17 31.22
CA PRO A 41 -7.17 40.33 30.52
C PRO A 41 -8.27 41.30 30.06
N ASP A 42 -7.98 42.60 30.14
CA ASP A 42 -8.84 43.62 29.58
C ASP A 42 -8.92 43.49 28.06
N ILE A 43 -10.12 43.24 27.56
CA ILE A 43 -10.35 43.10 26.13
C ILE A 43 -10.58 44.50 25.56
N THR A 44 -9.55 45.04 24.91
CA THR A 44 -9.62 46.37 24.29
C THR A 44 -10.44 46.42 23.00
N THR A 45 -10.74 45.26 22.43
CA THR A 45 -11.64 45.08 21.28
C THR A 45 -12.92 44.34 21.72
N LYS A 46 -14.02 45.06 21.75
CA LYS A 46 -15.34 44.53 22.09
C LYS A 46 -15.80 43.54 21.02
N ILE A 47 -15.73 42.25 21.31
CA ILE A 47 -16.41 41.20 20.57
C ILE A 47 -17.52 40.66 21.52
N SER A 48 -18.80 40.96 21.29
CA SER A 48 -19.90 40.43 22.07
C SER A 48 -20.52 39.24 21.33
N PHE A 49 -20.66 38.11 22.03
CA PHE A 49 -21.41 36.96 21.57
C PHE A 49 -22.75 36.87 22.31
N THR A 50 -23.74 37.54 21.78
CA THR A 50 -25.13 37.18 22.09
C THR A 50 -25.77 36.64 20.82
N PRO A 51 -26.47 35.50 20.87
CA PRO A 51 -27.01 34.81 19.69
C PRO A 51 -28.03 35.63 18.86
N ASN A 52 -28.45 36.80 19.31
CA ASN A 52 -29.54 37.59 18.72
C ASN A 52 -29.26 39.08 18.53
N ASP A 53 -28.03 39.56 18.73
CA ASP A 53 -27.74 40.96 18.52
C ASP A 53 -27.00 41.18 17.18
N GLN A 54 -27.62 41.85 16.23
CA GLN A 54 -27.09 42.16 14.91
C GLN A 54 -25.96 43.26 14.91
N SER A 55 -25.40 43.50 16.09
CA SER A 55 -24.25 44.40 16.19
C SER A 55 -22.94 43.59 16.32
N ASP A 56 -21.99 43.81 15.46
CA ASP A 56 -20.60 43.30 15.47
C ASP A 56 -19.83 43.71 16.74
N LYS A 57 -20.26 43.26 17.90
CA LYS A 57 -19.64 43.54 19.19
C LYS A 57 -19.14 42.29 19.86
N GLY A 58 -17.88 42.18 19.86
CA GLY A 58 -16.92 41.31 20.54
C GLY A 58 -17.33 40.34 21.66
N LEU A 59 -16.49 39.29 21.84
CA LEU A 59 -16.52 38.36 22.97
C LEU A 59 -16.36 39.06 24.31
N ILE A 60 -17.30 38.93 25.21
CA ILE A 60 -17.11 39.21 26.64
C ILE A 60 -16.85 37.90 27.32
N ALA A 61 -15.57 37.52 27.51
CA ALA A 61 -15.21 36.41 28.37
C ALA A 61 -15.29 36.89 29.83
N GLY A 62 -16.15 36.24 30.60
CA GLY A 62 -16.21 36.41 32.04
C GLY A 62 -16.07 35.03 32.71
N TRP A 63 -15.54 35.02 33.92
CA TRP A 63 -15.54 33.81 34.73
C TRP A 63 -16.96 33.27 34.95
N GLN A 64 -17.06 31.96 35.02
CA GLN A 64 -18.34 31.26 35.30
C GLN A 64 -18.26 30.47 36.60
N ALA A 65 -19.38 30.29 37.27
CA ALA A 65 -19.45 29.56 38.53
C ALA A 65 -19.03 28.07 38.41
N SER A 66 -18.97 27.55 37.20
CA SER A 66 -18.46 26.19 36.92
C SER A 66 -16.96 26.11 36.66
N ASP A 67 -16.27 27.24 36.65
CA ASP A 67 -14.86 27.24 36.28
C ASP A 67 -13.99 26.67 37.39
N VAL A 68 -12.95 25.99 36.99
CA VAL A 68 -11.92 25.44 37.85
C VAL A 68 -10.55 25.88 37.31
N ILE A 69 -9.72 26.41 38.20
CA ILE A 69 -8.32 26.70 37.86
C ILE A 69 -7.39 25.71 38.53
N ASN A 70 -6.34 25.30 37.79
CA ASN A 70 -5.28 24.47 38.34
C ASN A 70 -4.11 25.33 38.75
N VAL A 71 -3.44 24.95 39.84
CA VAL A 71 -2.33 25.68 40.40
C VAL A 71 -1.15 24.75 40.70
N TYR A 72 0.03 25.18 40.28
CA TYR A 72 1.31 24.63 40.73
C TYR A 72 2.00 25.65 41.59
N ALA A 73 2.33 25.28 42.82
CA ALA A 73 3.14 26.09 43.74
C ALA A 73 4.54 25.53 43.81
N ILE A 74 5.56 26.38 43.61
CA ILE A 74 6.97 25.97 43.64
C ILE A 74 7.73 26.84 44.65
N ASN A 75 8.44 26.20 45.59
CA ASN A 75 9.26 26.86 46.57
C ASN A 75 10.54 26.02 46.79
N GLY A 76 11.70 26.52 46.35
CA GLY A 76 13.03 25.99 46.70
C GLY A 76 13.24 24.49 46.38
N GLY A 77 12.62 23.93 45.37
CA GLY A 77 12.73 22.50 44.97
C GLY A 77 11.55 21.61 45.41
N SER A 78 10.65 22.12 46.27
CA SER A 78 9.38 21.45 46.58
C SER A 78 8.27 21.98 45.68
N SER A 79 7.39 21.11 45.23
CA SER A 79 6.22 21.48 44.41
C SER A 79 4.93 20.92 45.03
N ALA A 80 3.89 21.72 45.03
CA ALA A 80 2.53 21.30 45.38
C ALA A 80 1.58 21.68 44.27
N LYS A 81 0.51 20.93 44.11
CA LYS A 81 -0.50 21.20 43.07
C LYS A 81 -1.93 21.09 43.67
N GLY A 82 -2.85 21.79 43.04
CA GLY A 82 -4.26 21.71 43.43
C GLY A 82 -5.18 22.26 42.36
N SER A 83 -6.43 21.87 42.45
CA SER A 83 -7.52 22.46 41.66
C SER A 83 -8.36 23.32 42.56
N LEU A 84 -8.57 24.58 42.17
CA LEU A 84 -9.37 25.55 42.93
C LEU A 84 -10.69 25.77 42.21
N ASN A 85 -11.77 25.74 42.98
CA ASN A 85 -13.11 25.93 42.49
C ASN A 85 -13.51 27.43 42.59
N PHE A 86 -14.41 27.82 41.70
CA PHE A 86 -15.03 29.16 41.78
C PHE A 86 -15.70 29.34 43.16
N GLU A 87 -15.47 30.49 43.76
CA GLU A 87 -16.08 30.87 45.03
C GLU A 87 -17.11 31.98 44.86
N LYS A 88 -16.70 33.12 44.29
CA LYS A 88 -17.57 34.28 44.11
C LYS A 88 -17.01 35.30 43.15
N TYR A 89 -17.83 36.21 42.68
CA TYR A 89 -17.38 37.45 42.08
C TYR A 89 -17.16 38.53 43.13
N PRO A 90 -16.05 39.22 43.18
CA PRO A 90 -15.86 40.39 44.06
C PRO A 90 -16.86 41.53 43.74
N ASN A 91 -17.25 41.63 42.49
CA ASN A 91 -18.28 42.52 41.98
C ASN A 91 -19.17 41.73 41.00
N GLU A 92 -20.43 41.48 41.34
CA GLU A 92 -21.37 40.72 40.51
C GLU A 92 -21.61 41.33 39.10
N SER A 93 -21.38 42.64 38.96
CA SER A 93 -21.50 43.32 37.67
C SER A 93 -20.23 43.21 36.80
N ASP A 94 -19.12 42.74 37.36
CA ASP A 94 -17.85 42.59 36.67
C ASP A 94 -17.34 41.12 36.77
N LYS A 95 -17.68 40.34 35.78
CA LYS A 95 -17.28 38.91 35.71
C LYS A 95 -15.84 38.70 35.22
N HIS A 96 -15.06 39.73 34.94
CA HIS A 96 -13.64 39.61 34.64
C HIS A 96 -12.80 39.27 35.87
N GLN A 97 -13.34 39.50 37.06
CA GLN A 97 -12.73 39.10 38.32
C GLN A 97 -13.53 38.02 39.04
N ALA A 98 -12.82 37.00 39.53
CA ALA A 98 -13.43 35.96 40.35
C ALA A 98 -12.45 35.45 41.40
N THR A 99 -12.99 35.06 42.57
CA THR A 99 -12.22 34.38 43.59
C THR A 99 -12.38 32.87 43.44
N PHE A 100 -11.24 32.16 43.47
CA PHE A 100 -11.17 30.72 43.47
C PHE A 100 -10.48 30.23 44.74
N SER A 101 -10.97 29.18 45.37
CA SER A 101 -10.39 28.61 46.57
C SER A 101 -10.29 27.11 46.52
N GLY A 102 -9.34 26.54 47.26
CA GLY A 102 -9.12 25.11 47.36
C GLY A 102 -7.83 24.77 48.11
N GLN A 103 -7.48 23.48 48.11
CA GLN A 103 -6.32 22.97 48.82
C GLN A 103 -5.25 22.48 47.88
N LEU A 104 -4.00 22.79 48.18
CA LEU A 104 -2.80 22.23 47.51
C LEU A 104 -2.44 20.87 48.13
N SER A 105 -1.79 20.02 47.38
CA SER A 105 -1.40 18.65 47.75
C SER A 105 -0.31 18.57 48.85
N ALA A 106 0.35 19.70 49.17
CA ALA A 106 1.36 19.79 50.20
C ALA A 106 1.40 21.21 50.79
N SER A 107 2.04 21.39 51.93
CA SER A 107 2.24 22.67 52.60
C SER A 107 3.15 23.60 51.80
N VAL A 108 2.76 24.86 51.66
CA VAL A 108 3.45 25.89 50.88
C VAL A 108 3.74 27.11 51.76
N SER A 109 4.97 27.61 51.78
CA SER A 109 5.37 28.77 52.52
C SER A 109 5.08 30.08 51.75
N ALA A 110 4.89 31.17 52.49
CA ALA A 110 4.78 32.51 51.92
C ALA A 110 5.97 32.82 51.00
N GLY A 111 5.73 33.44 49.87
CA GLY A 111 6.74 33.71 48.83
C GLY A 111 6.90 32.63 47.77
N ALA A 112 6.19 31.49 47.88
CA ALA A 112 6.15 30.48 46.82
C ALA A 112 5.57 31.06 45.50
N LYS A 113 6.18 30.66 44.38
CA LYS A 113 5.67 31.02 43.07
C LYS A 113 4.47 30.16 42.75
N LEU A 114 3.35 30.81 42.41
CA LEU A 114 2.14 30.17 41.92
C LEU A 114 2.04 30.30 40.38
N TYR A 115 1.85 29.19 39.74
CA TYR A 115 1.61 29.11 38.31
C TYR A 115 0.21 28.51 38.11
N SER A 116 -0.63 29.20 37.38
CA SER A 116 -2.04 28.82 37.28
C SER A 116 -2.53 28.81 35.85
N PHE A 117 -3.38 27.85 35.53
CA PHE A 117 -4.01 27.72 34.22
C PHE A 117 -5.48 27.27 34.38
N VAL A 118 -6.29 27.58 33.40
CA VAL A 118 -7.69 27.17 33.40
C VAL A 118 -7.77 25.70 33.02
N LYS A 119 -8.53 24.91 33.77
CA LYS A 119 -8.75 23.49 33.50
C LYS A 119 -9.69 23.33 32.30
N ASN A 120 -9.17 22.72 31.26
CA ASN A 120 -9.94 22.22 30.13
C ASN A 120 -10.39 20.78 30.39
N THR A 121 -11.52 20.38 29.80
CA THR A 121 -12.09 19.03 29.98
C THR A 121 -11.21 17.90 29.43
N ALA A 122 -10.28 18.20 28.52
CA ALA A 122 -9.41 17.23 27.85
C ALA A 122 -7.93 17.59 28.01
N LEU A 123 -7.39 17.45 29.24
CA LEU A 123 -5.96 17.69 29.50
C LEU A 123 -5.31 16.45 30.12
N SER A 124 -4.02 16.30 29.85
CA SER A 124 -3.16 15.35 30.54
C SER A 124 -1.96 16.09 31.13
N GLU A 125 -1.46 15.62 32.30
CA GLU A 125 -0.37 16.22 33.03
C GLU A 125 0.80 15.24 33.18
N SER A 126 2.01 15.72 32.91
CA SER A 126 3.26 15.00 33.16
C SER A 126 4.29 15.96 33.74
N GLY A 127 4.49 15.92 35.06
CA GLY A 127 5.31 16.90 35.78
C GLY A 127 4.73 18.31 35.62
N THR A 128 5.49 19.23 35.06
CA THR A 128 5.07 20.61 34.76
C THR A 128 4.57 20.82 33.32
N SER A 129 4.51 19.74 32.52
CA SER A 129 3.99 19.77 31.15
C SER A 129 2.51 19.41 31.13
N ILE A 130 1.69 20.28 30.56
CA ILE A 130 0.24 20.14 30.52
C ILE A 130 -0.19 20.15 29.07
N THR A 131 -0.72 19.01 28.60
CA THR A 131 -1.18 18.85 27.23
C THR A 131 -2.69 19.10 27.14
N PHE A 132 -3.08 20.05 26.29
CA PHE A 132 -4.44 20.36 25.94
C PHE A 132 -4.79 19.74 24.59
N ASN A 133 -5.96 19.11 24.51
CA ASN A 133 -6.47 18.57 23.27
C ASN A 133 -7.41 19.60 22.60
N LEU A 134 -7.03 20.06 21.42
CA LEU A 134 -7.80 20.96 20.56
C LEU A 134 -8.53 20.22 19.42
N SER A 135 -8.35 18.89 19.31
CA SER A 135 -8.83 18.10 18.18
C SER A 135 -10.35 18.08 18.02
N SER A 136 -11.11 18.35 19.07
CA SER A 136 -12.58 18.30 19.05
C SER A 136 -13.18 19.54 19.71
N GLN A 137 -13.98 20.29 18.94
CA GLN A 137 -14.61 21.54 19.36
C GLN A 137 -16.08 21.58 18.92
N ASP A 138 -16.91 22.42 19.54
CA ASP A 138 -18.32 22.55 19.18
C ASP A 138 -18.62 23.69 18.17
N GLY A 139 -17.63 24.50 17.84
CA GLY A 139 -17.73 25.58 16.85
C GLY A 139 -18.59 26.76 17.27
N SER A 140 -19.17 26.74 18.47
CA SER A 140 -19.97 27.84 19.00
C SER A 140 -19.09 28.91 19.65
N ALA A 141 -19.62 30.12 19.72
CA ALA A 141 -19.00 31.19 20.49
C ALA A 141 -18.82 30.80 21.97
N ASN A 142 -19.78 30.11 22.55
CA ASN A 142 -19.69 29.62 23.95
C ASN A 142 -18.67 28.47 24.10
N GLY A 143 -18.48 27.68 23.09
CA GLY A 143 -17.49 26.58 23.08
C GLY A 143 -16.05 27.05 23.06
N LEU A 144 -15.76 28.21 22.50
CA LEU A 144 -14.43 28.82 22.54
C LEU A 144 -13.87 28.94 23.95
N TYR A 145 -14.73 29.31 24.90
CA TYR A 145 -14.34 29.46 26.28
C TYR A 145 -13.83 28.15 26.89
N LYS A 146 -14.43 27.03 26.53
CA LYS A 146 -14.02 25.69 26.99
C LYS A 146 -12.66 25.25 26.43
N CYS A 147 -12.29 25.73 25.24
CA CYS A 147 -11.05 25.39 24.57
C CYS A 147 -9.94 26.44 24.77
N ALA A 148 -10.26 27.60 25.31
CA ALA A 148 -9.29 28.66 25.56
C ALA A 148 -8.25 28.22 26.58
N ILE A 149 -6.97 28.50 26.31
CA ILE A 149 -5.86 28.23 27.20
C ILE A 149 -5.48 29.54 27.87
N LEU A 150 -5.75 29.64 29.15
CA LEU A 150 -5.42 30.78 30.00
C LEU A 150 -4.30 30.42 30.95
N TYR A 151 -3.36 31.32 31.15
CA TYR A 151 -2.22 31.14 32.03
C TYR A 151 -1.93 32.42 32.81
N GLY A 152 -1.64 32.30 34.08
CA GLY A 152 -1.21 33.38 34.94
C GLY A 152 -0.21 32.91 36.00
N GLN A 153 0.49 33.85 36.59
CA GLN A 153 1.42 33.59 37.67
C GLN A 153 1.31 34.63 38.80
N GLY A 154 1.64 34.23 40.02
CA GLY A 154 1.60 35.06 41.17
C GLY A 154 2.60 34.60 42.25
N THR A 155 2.57 35.26 43.39
CA THR A 155 3.38 34.87 44.55
C THR A 155 2.46 34.67 45.76
N TYR A 156 2.52 33.50 46.36
CA TYR A 156 1.66 33.12 47.50
C TYR A 156 1.89 34.06 48.68
N THR A 157 0.78 34.55 49.23
CA THR A 157 0.73 35.34 50.45
C THR A 157 -0.13 34.62 51.47
N GLU A 158 0.42 34.29 52.61
CA GLU A 158 -0.31 33.61 53.67
C GLU A 158 -1.45 34.48 54.22
N GLY A 159 -2.64 33.92 54.39
CA GLY A 159 -3.80 34.58 54.95
C GLY A 159 -4.49 35.59 54.02
N ALA A 160 -4.05 35.73 52.80
CA ALA A 160 -4.65 36.63 51.80
C ALA A 160 -4.85 35.96 50.44
N ALA A 161 -5.85 36.43 49.66
CA ALA A 161 -6.00 35.99 48.28
C ALA A 161 -4.80 36.47 47.42
N THR A 162 -4.19 35.57 46.68
CA THR A 162 -3.13 35.90 45.70
C THR A 162 -3.76 36.47 44.43
N ASN A 163 -3.35 37.66 44.02
CA ASN A 163 -3.78 38.24 42.74
C ASN A 163 -3.05 37.60 41.58
N ILE A 164 -3.77 37.04 40.62
CA ILE A 164 -3.23 36.47 39.38
C ILE A 164 -3.97 37.07 38.18
N SER A 165 -3.19 37.77 37.32
CA SER A 165 -3.68 38.22 36.03
C SER A 165 -3.39 37.12 34.98
N TYR A 166 -4.45 36.70 34.27
CA TYR A 166 -4.35 35.68 33.25
C TYR A 166 -4.16 36.30 31.86
N ASN A 167 -3.45 35.59 31.03
CA ASN A 167 -3.27 35.90 29.62
C ASN A 167 -3.71 34.69 28.79
N TYR A 168 -4.29 34.96 27.64
CA TYR A 168 -4.58 33.92 26.67
C TYR A 168 -3.27 33.41 26.05
N LYS A 169 -3.13 32.11 25.96
CA LYS A 169 -2.02 31.41 25.27
C LYS A 169 -2.48 30.83 23.93
N SER A 170 -3.75 30.54 23.78
CA SER A 170 -4.34 30.10 22.50
C SER A 170 -4.85 31.27 21.67
N ALA A 171 -5.13 31.01 20.41
CA ALA A 171 -5.72 31.93 19.45
C ALA A 171 -7.19 31.60 19.21
N THR A 172 -8.00 32.60 18.96
CA THR A 172 -9.41 32.46 18.59
C THR A 172 -9.61 32.89 17.14
N THR A 173 -10.26 32.05 16.34
CA THR A 173 -10.52 32.32 14.95
C THR A 173 -12.01 32.20 14.65
N LYS A 174 -12.54 33.13 13.86
CA LYS A 174 -13.88 33.09 13.28
C LYS A 174 -13.75 32.73 11.80
N LEU A 175 -14.30 31.60 11.41
CA LEU A 175 -14.35 31.15 10.03
C LEU A 175 -15.75 31.36 9.46
N THR A 176 -15.84 32.07 8.35
CA THR A 176 -17.08 32.33 7.63
C THR A 176 -17.02 31.61 6.29
N PHE A 177 -17.97 30.72 6.04
CA PHE A 177 -18.12 29.99 4.79
C PHE A 177 -19.20 30.64 3.94
N ALA A 178 -18.82 31.08 2.74
CA ALA A 178 -19.72 31.69 1.77
C ALA A 178 -20.06 30.68 0.67
N PHE A 179 -21.17 29.99 0.80
CA PHE A 179 -21.75 29.13 -0.20
C PHE A 179 -22.53 29.91 -1.26
N SER A 180 -23.06 29.20 -2.28
CA SER A 180 -24.07 29.79 -3.15
C SER A 180 -25.25 30.34 -2.32
N ALA A 181 -25.74 31.51 -2.66
CA ALA A 181 -26.85 32.15 -1.96
C ALA A 181 -28.15 31.31 -1.95
N SER A 182 -28.27 30.38 -2.88
CA SER A 182 -29.39 29.42 -2.97
C SER A 182 -29.22 28.18 -2.09
N LEU A 183 -28.02 27.93 -1.54
CA LEU A 183 -27.79 26.78 -0.69
C LEU A 183 -28.50 26.99 0.66
N THR A 184 -29.34 26.03 1.00
CA THR A 184 -30.03 25.95 2.29
C THR A 184 -29.62 24.65 2.97
N GLY A 185 -29.86 24.56 4.28
CA GLY A 185 -29.54 23.36 5.04
C GLY A 185 -28.75 23.70 6.30
N SER A 186 -28.16 22.70 6.90
CA SER A 186 -27.41 22.85 8.15
C SER A 186 -26.12 22.05 8.09
N ILE A 187 -25.07 22.59 8.69
CA ILE A 187 -23.77 21.92 8.84
C ILE A 187 -23.82 21.03 10.08
N LYS A 188 -23.47 19.77 9.89
CA LYS A 188 -23.39 18.74 10.91
C LYS A 188 -21.97 18.64 11.51
N LYS A 189 -20.94 18.82 10.69
CA LYS A 189 -19.54 18.66 11.06
C LYS A 189 -18.63 19.43 10.15
N ILE A 190 -17.51 19.93 10.69
CA ILE A 190 -16.41 20.51 9.91
C ILE A 190 -15.11 19.88 10.39
N SER A 191 -14.26 19.44 9.45
CA SER A 191 -12.91 18.98 9.72
C SER A 191 -11.92 19.91 9.07
N LEU A 192 -11.06 20.57 9.88
CA LEU A 192 -9.99 21.42 9.42
C LEU A 192 -8.69 20.62 9.30
N THR A 193 -7.96 20.81 8.22
CA THR A 193 -6.63 20.22 7.97
C THR A 193 -5.68 21.31 7.45
N GLY A 194 -4.38 21.15 7.71
CA GLY A 194 -3.34 22.09 7.27
C GLY A 194 -2.01 21.79 7.97
N GLU A 195 -0.90 22.18 7.37
CA GLU A 195 0.42 22.02 7.98
C GLU A 195 0.61 23.03 9.10
N GLY A 196 1.03 22.57 10.28
CA GLY A 196 1.12 23.39 11.48
C GLY A 196 -0.21 23.56 12.24
N LEU A 197 -1.25 22.82 11.84
CA LEU A 197 -2.52 22.78 12.57
C LEU A 197 -2.42 21.73 13.68
N TYR A 198 -2.08 22.18 14.90
CA TYR A 198 -1.85 21.27 16.02
C TYR A 198 -3.15 20.86 16.71
N SER A 199 -3.39 19.55 16.79
CA SER A 199 -4.52 18.97 17.52
C SER A 199 -4.27 18.83 19.03
N ASN A 200 -2.99 18.76 19.43
CA ASN A 200 -2.56 18.83 20.83
C ASN A 200 -1.50 19.91 20.99
N VAL A 201 -1.57 20.60 22.11
CA VAL A 201 -0.60 21.63 22.48
C VAL A 201 -0.15 21.43 23.93
N THR A 202 1.13 21.68 24.22
CA THR A 202 1.71 21.49 25.55
C THR A 202 2.11 22.82 26.14
N LEU A 203 1.57 23.13 27.32
CA LEU A 203 1.94 24.29 28.13
C LEU A 203 2.96 23.84 29.18
N ASN A 204 4.08 24.55 29.25
CA ASN A 204 4.96 24.46 30.40
C ASN A 204 4.41 25.33 31.53
N ALA A 205 3.97 24.70 32.62
CA ALA A 205 3.33 25.39 33.73
C ALA A 205 4.24 26.40 34.41
N THR A 206 5.57 26.24 34.39
CA THR A 206 6.53 27.13 35.07
C THR A 206 7.00 28.31 34.22
N THR A 207 7.04 28.15 32.90
CA THR A 207 7.47 29.21 31.99
C THR A 207 6.28 29.92 31.31
N GLY A 208 5.15 29.22 31.20
CA GLY A 208 3.98 29.69 30.46
C GLY A 208 4.17 29.63 28.94
N GLU A 209 5.20 28.92 28.47
CA GLU A 209 5.41 28.66 27.05
C GLU A 209 4.44 27.60 26.55
N LEU A 210 3.88 27.83 25.38
CA LEU A 210 2.97 26.91 24.70
C LEU A 210 3.64 26.40 23.43
N GLU A 211 3.64 25.09 23.24
CA GLU A 211 4.22 24.42 22.07
C GLU A 211 3.18 23.50 21.42
N GLY A 212 3.18 23.43 20.08
CA GLY A 212 2.44 22.43 19.33
C GLY A 212 3.10 21.07 19.50
N SER A 213 2.34 20.07 19.95
CA SER A 213 2.88 18.74 20.27
C SER A 213 2.45 17.63 19.35
N THR A 214 1.35 17.79 18.62
CA THR A 214 0.84 16.79 17.66
C THR A 214 0.22 17.52 16.49
N ASP A 215 0.82 17.39 15.31
CA ASP A 215 0.21 17.84 14.06
C ASP A 215 -1.01 16.98 13.73
N GLY A 216 -2.11 17.61 13.33
CA GLY A 216 -3.36 16.90 13.07
C GLY A 216 -4.54 17.83 12.85
N GLY A 217 -5.64 17.23 12.34
CA GLY A 217 -6.87 17.98 12.07
C GLY A 217 -7.65 18.36 13.32
N ILE A 218 -8.48 19.39 13.19
CA ILE A 218 -9.44 19.82 14.20
C ILE A 218 -10.85 19.48 13.72
N GLU A 219 -11.57 18.70 14.50
CA GLU A 219 -12.99 18.42 14.28
C GLU A 219 -13.88 19.39 15.04
N ILE A 220 -14.82 19.96 14.31
CA ILE A 220 -15.82 20.87 14.87
C ILE A 220 -17.18 20.23 14.65
N THR A 221 -17.81 19.82 15.77
CA THR A 221 -19.10 19.17 15.75
C THR A 221 -20.08 19.99 16.60
N PRO A 222 -20.91 20.83 15.96
CA PRO A 222 -21.90 21.63 16.66
C PRO A 222 -22.87 20.74 17.48
N THR A 223 -23.23 21.21 18.66
CA THR A 223 -24.21 20.52 19.54
C THR A 223 -25.59 20.41 18.90
N SER A 224 -25.93 21.33 18.00
CA SER A 224 -27.08 21.27 17.09
C SER A 224 -26.60 21.69 15.70
N PRO A 225 -27.13 21.07 14.63
CA PRO A 225 -26.70 21.42 13.25
C PRO A 225 -26.81 22.93 13.00
N MET A 226 -25.74 23.50 12.48
CA MET A 226 -25.61 24.93 12.27
C MET A 226 -26.28 25.35 10.95
N PRO A 227 -27.28 26.23 10.98
CA PRO A 227 -27.98 26.62 9.76
C PRO A 227 -27.10 27.47 8.83
N ILE A 228 -27.26 27.26 7.52
CA ILE A 228 -26.77 28.17 6.50
C ILE A 228 -27.85 29.23 6.26
N THR A 229 -27.50 30.51 6.50
CA THR A 229 -28.42 31.62 6.31
C THR A 229 -27.94 32.51 5.18
N ASN A 230 -28.76 32.67 4.14
CA ASN A 230 -28.40 33.42 2.92
C ASN A 230 -27.06 33.00 2.30
N GLY A 231 -26.81 31.67 2.30
CA GLY A 231 -25.57 31.09 1.81
C GLY A 231 -24.36 31.24 2.74
N ILE A 232 -24.55 31.74 3.97
CA ILE A 232 -23.43 31.98 4.90
C ILE A 232 -23.57 31.11 6.14
N ALA A 233 -22.46 30.50 6.56
CA ALA A 233 -22.30 29.84 7.85
C ALA A 233 -21.03 30.35 8.54
N THR A 234 -21.11 30.54 9.86
CA THR A 234 -19.99 31.02 10.67
C THR A 234 -19.71 30.09 11.83
N ILE A 235 -18.44 29.72 12.03
CA ILE A 235 -17.96 28.96 13.18
C ILE A 235 -16.84 29.70 13.89
N TYR A 236 -16.61 29.26 15.12
CA TYR A 236 -15.52 29.73 15.95
C TYR A 236 -14.63 28.54 16.34
N THR A 237 -13.32 28.73 16.33
CA THR A 237 -12.36 27.67 16.69
C THR A 237 -11.19 28.25 17.48
N THR A 238 -10.66 27.46 18.39
CA THR A 238 -9.45 27.74 19.15
C THR A 238 -8.28 27.02 18.48
N LEU A 239 -7.21 27.77 18.20
CA LEU A 239 -6.02 27.26 17.52
C LEU A 239 -4.76 27.54 18.33
N TYR A 240 -3.68 26.83 18.01
CA TYR A 240 -2.33 27.17 18.43
C TYR A 240 -1.87 28.43 17.67
N PRO A 241 -1.28 29.43 18.35
CA PRO A 241 -0.84 30.66 17.70
C PRO A 241 0.42 30.43 16.85
N ASN A 242 0.25 30.36 15.55
CA ASN A 242 1.35 30.22 14.58
C ASN A 242 0.85 30.60 13.17
N THR A 243 1.70 30.37 12.16
CA THR A 243 1.29 30.33 10.77
C THR A 243 0.99 28.90 10.38
N VAL A 244 -0.23 28.65 9.91
CA VAL A 244 -0.72 27.36 9.40
C VAL A 244 -0.83 27.49 7.89
N THR A 245 -0.28 26.52 7.14
CA THR A 245 -0.28 26.61 5.68
C THR A 245 -1.25 25.61 5.05
N GLY A 246 -1.82 26.00 3.90
CA GLY A 246 -2.69 25.14 3.11
C GLY A 246 -3.97 24.69 3.82
N VAL A 247 -4.57 25.53 4.65
CA VAL A 247 -5.75 25.16 5.43
C VAL A 247 -6.94 24.88 4.54
N LYS A 248 -7.57 23.73 4.76
CA LYS A 248 -8.82 23.31 4.13
C LYS A 248 -9.85 22.93 5.18
N ALA A 249 -11.11 23.18 4.86
CA ALA A 249 -12.23 22.77 5.67
C ALA A 249 -13.10 21.78 4.91
N MET A 250 -13.30 20.62 5.48
CA MET A 250 -14.25 19.62 4.98
C MET A 250 -15.56 19.80 5.76
N ILE A 251 -16.63 20.10 5.04
CA ILE A 251 -17.92 20.51 5.60
C ILE A 251 -18.95 19.42 5.27
N THR A 252 -19.43 18.72 6.31
CA THR A 252 -20.48 17.71 6.19
C THR A 252 -21.81 18.34 6.59
N MET A 253 -22.77 18.27 5.68
CA MET A 253 -24.13 18.74 5.90
C MET A 253 -24.98 17.71 6.67
N SER A 254 -26.12 18.13 7.18
CA SER A 254 -27.05 17.24 7.91
C SER A 254 -27.72 16.17 7.04
N ASP A 255 -27.76 16.35 5.74
CA ASP A 255 -28.24 15.39 4.74
C ASP A 255 -27.13 14.56 4.13
N ASP A 256 -25.92 14.59 4.74
CA ASP A 256 -24.70 13.89 4.36
C ASP A 256 -24.08 14.36 3.02
N GLU A 257 -24.46 15.55 2.52
CA GLU A 257 -23.70 16.23 1.47
C GLU A 257 -22.36 16.73 2.00
N LEU A 258 -21.30 16.59 1.22
CA LEU A 258 -19.95 16.99 1.56
C LEU A 258 -19.48 18.14 0.68
N TYR A 259 -18.86 19.13 1.30
CA TYR A 259 -18.22 20.27 0.64
C TYR A 259 -16.78 20.40 1.14
N GLU A 260 -15.89 20.87 0.28
CA GLU A 260 -14.54 21.30 0.64
C GLU A 260 -14.43 22.81 0.43
N ALA A 261 -13.92 23.51 1.44
CA ALA A 261 -13.56 24.93 1.35
C ALA A 261 -12.04 25.09 1.44
N GLU A 262 -11.43 25.78 0.48
CA GLU A 262 -10.04 26.19 0.54
C GLU A 262 -9.94 27.51 1.32
N ILE A 263 -9.22 27.47 2.45
CA ILE A 263 -9.01 28.63 3.32
C ILE A 263 -7.66 29.28 3.02
N GLY A 264 -6.65 28.50 2.65
CA GLY A 264 -5.29 28.96 2.38
C GLY A 264 -4.44 29.10 3.65
N ASP A 265 -3.43 29.97 3.61
CA ASP A 265 -2.52 30.16 4.73
C ASP A 265 -3.14 31.09 5.79
N LEU A 266 -2.98 30.71 7.05
CA LEU A 266 -3.50 31.45 8.20
C LEU A 266 -2.36 31.82 9.14
N THR A 267 -2.26 33.10 9.50
CA THR A 267 -1.45 33.53 10.63
C THR A 267 -2.37 33.89 11.78
N VAL A 268 -2.35 33.09 12.84
CA VAL A 268 -3.19 33.29 14.02
C VAL A 268 -2.34 33.75 15.20
N GLN A 269 -2.81 34.78 15.88
CA GLN A 269 -2.12 35.41 17.00
C GLN A 269 -2.80 35.06 18.32
N THR A 270 -2.00 35.03 19.39
CA THR A 270 -2.50 34.83 20.76
C THR A 270 -3.57 35.85 21.12
N GLY A 271 -4.60 35.37 21.82
CA GLY A 271 -5.63 36.24 22.40
C GLY A 271 -7.03 35.99 21.86
N LEU A 272 -7.96 36.80 22.32
CA LEU A 272 -9.34 36.81 21.84
C LEU A 272 -9.52 37.74 20.62
N ASN A 273 -8.47 38.16 20.00
CA ASN A 273 -8.54 38.88 18.74
C ASN A 273 -8.98 37.90 17.66
N VAL A 274 -10.28 37.94 17.35
CA VAL A 274 -10.85 37.02 16.35
C VAL A 274 -10.28 37.37 15.00
N THR A 275 -9.44 36.51 14.48
CA THR A 275 -9.07 36.55 13.07
C THR A 275 -10.29 36.11 12.27
N GLU A 276 -10.89 37.03 11.53
CA GLU A 276 -12.03 36.74 10.66
C GLU A 276 -11.52 36.29 9.29
N ILE A 277 -11.95 35.11 8.85
CA ILE A 277 -11.53 34.52 7.58
C ILE A 277 -12.77 34.11 6.83
N ALA A 278 -12.87 34.52 5.56
CA ALA A 278 -13.94 34.12 4.67
C ALA A 278 -13.42 33.09 3.66
N ALA A 279 -13.95 31.90 3.72
CA ALA A 279 -13.74 30.86 2.70
C ALA A 279 -14.81 31.02 1.61
N THR A 280 -14.40 31.41 0.42
CA THR A 280 -15.29 31.65 -0.73
C THR A 280 -15.12 30.59 -1.83
N ASN A 281 -14.02 29.85 -1.84
CA ASN A 281 -13.75 28.80 -2.80
C ASN A 281 -14.24 27.48 -2.20
N ILE A 282 -15.53 27.18 -2.40
CA ILE A 282 -16.19 26.00 -1.85
C ILE A 282 -16.63 25.07 -2.98
N THR A 283 -16.10 23.86 -2.97
CA THR A 283 -16.40 22.81 -3.96
C THR A 283 -17.38 21.82 -3.38
N HIS A 284 -18.45 21.51 -4.09
CA HIS A 284 -19.34 20.39 -3.77
C HIS A 284 -18.66 19.08 -4.15
N ILE A 285 -18.52 18.16 -3.19
CA ILE A 285 -17.85 16.87 -3.38
C ILE A 285 -18.85 15.75 -3.67
N GLY A 286 -19.99 15.74 -2.96
CA GLY A 286 -21.04 14.75 -3.18
C GLY A 286 -21.67 14.26 -1.89
N LYS A 287 -22.63 13.36 -2.05
CA LYS A 287 -23.41 12.80 -0.93
C LYS A 287 -22.81 11.48 -0.44
N ASN A 288 -22.78 11.28 0.89
CA ASN A 288 -22.25 10.08 1.54
C ASN A 288 -20.79 9.77 1.16
N VAL A 289 -20.00 10.78 0.92
CA VAL A 289 -18.59 10.68 0.54
C VAL A 289 -17.70 10.79 1.79
N ASP A 290 -16.70 9.92 1.86
CA ASP A 290 -15.62 10.00 2.85
C ASP A 290 -14.26 9.60 2.26
N LEU A 291 -14.19 9.46 0.93
CA LEU A 291 -12.97 9.31 0.15
C LEU A 291 -13.13 10.08 -1.16
N TYR A 292 -12.29 11.08 -1.38
CA TYR A 292 -12.28 11.87 -2.61
C TYR A 292 -10.90 12.42 -2.91
N GLY A 293 -10.73 12.98 -4.08
CA GLY A 293 -9.51 13.68 -4.49
C GLY A 293 -9.60 14.21 -5.90
N PHE A 294 -8.54 14.84 -6.35
CA PHE A 294 -8.44 15.38 -7.70
C PHE A 294 -7.29 14.71 -8.44
N ILE A 295 -7.53 14.40 -9.70
CA ILE A 295 -6.46 13.98 -10.62
C ILE A 295 -6.21 15.10 -11.61
N ARG A 296 -4.95 15.56 -11.66
CA ARG A 296 -4.51 16.70 -12.49
C ARG A 296 -3.25 16.33 -13.25
N ASP A 297 -3.03 17.02 -14.38
CA ASP A 297 -1.76 16.91 -15.09
C ASP A 297 -0.64 17.73 -14.40
N GLU A 298 0.56 17.68 -14.94
CA GLU A 298 1.75 18.41 -14.47
C GLU A 298 1.59 19.95 -14.51
N ASN A 299 0.61 20.47 -15.25
CA ASN A 299 0.26 21.89 -15.35
C ASN A 299 -0.90 22.29 -14.44
N GLY A 300 -1.44 21.33 -13.66
CA GLY A 300 -2.58 21.54 -12.78
C GLY A 300 -3.95 21.44 -13.48
N ASN A 301 -4.01 21.11 -14.77
CA ASN A 301 -5.27 20.89 -15.47
C ASN A 301 -5.95 19.61 -15.02
N PRO A 302 -7.29 19.57 -14.89
CA PRO A 302 -8.02 18.36 -14.52
C PRO A 302 -7.93 17.28 -15.59
N ILE A 303 -7.85 16.02 -15.16
CA ILE A 303 -7.94 14.85 -16.05
C ILE A 303 -9.25 14.12 -15.74
N ALA A 304 -10.15 14.08 -16.72
CA ALA A 304 -11.43 13.38 -16.64
C ALA A 304 -11.29 11.89 -16.99
N ASP A 305 -12.32 11.11 -16.64
CA ASP A 305 -12.50 9.69 -17.01
C ASP A 305 -11.38 8.74 -16.50
N VAL A 306 -10.62 9.15 -15.49
CA VAL A 306 -9.66 8.27 -14.83
C VAL A 306 -10.40 7.40 -13.83
N VAL A 307 -10.31 6.09 -13.98
CA VAL A 307 -10.89 5.13 -13.03
C VAL A 307 -10.08 5.15 -11.73
N VAL A 308 -10.77 5.32 -10.60
CA VAL A 308 -10.19 5.31 -9.27
C VAL A 308 -10.91 4.29 -8.40
N SER A 309 -10.17 3.57 -7.58
CA SER A 309 -10.72 2.52 -6.72
C SER A 309 -10.12 2.54 -5.31
N ASP A 310 -10.91 2.06 -4.35
CA ASP A 310 -10.45 1.72 -2.99
C ASP A 310 -10.22 0.20 -2.80
N GLY A 311 -10.27 -0.56 -3.90
CA GLY A 311 -10.20 -2.02 -3.92
C GLY A 311 -11.55 -2.72 -3.82
N TYR A 312 -12.64 -1.99 -3.59
CA TYR A 312 -14.00 -2.53 -3.47
C TYR A 312 -14.97 -1.80 -4.40
N THR A 313 -14.79 -0.52 -4.56
CA THR A 313 -15.62 0.35 -5.39
C THR A 313 -14.75 1.03 -6.43
N CYS A 314 -15.24 1.14 -7.67
CA CYS A 314 -14.64 1.95 -8.71
C CYS A 314 -15.52 3.16 -9.01
N THR A 315 -14.88 4.29 -9.27
CA THR A 315 -15.51 5.52 -9.78
C THR A 315 -14.61 6.15 -10.83
N THR A 316 -15.06 7.21 -11.48
CA THR A 316 -14.23 7.97 -12.44
C THR A 316 -14.13 9.42 -12.05
N THR A 317 -13.07 10.08 -12.49
CA THR A 317 -12.95 11.53 -12.38
C THR A 317 -13.92 12.23 -13.33
N GLY A 318 -14.57 13.29 -12.81
CA GLY A 318 -15.38 14.20 -13.63
C GLY A 318 -14.52 15.18 -14.45
N THR A 319 -15.15 16.07 -15.20
CA THR A 319 -14.49 17.09 -16.05
C THR A 319 -13.63 18.08 -15.26
N ASN A 320 -13.85 18.23 -13.96
CA ASN A 320 -13.04 19.01 -13.04
C ASN A 320 -11.90 18.21 -12.38
N GLY A 321 -11.74 16.95 -12.76
CA GLY A 321 -10.76 16.01 -12.19
C GLY A 321 -11.13 15.42 -10.84
N LEU A 322 -12.30 15.74 -10.27
CA LEU A 322 -12.78 15.23 -8.99
C LEU A 322 -13.24 13.78 -9.14
N TYR A 323 -12.78 12.90 -8.26
CA TYR A 323 -13.39 11.62 -7.96
C TYR A 323 -13.90 11.60 -6.52
N ALA A 324 -14.99 10.89 -6.28
CA ALA A 324 -15.60 10.82 -4.95
C ALA A 324 -16.34 9.49 -4.78
N MET A 325 -16.18 8.88 -3.59
CA MET A 325 -16.84 7.61 -3.27
C MET A 325 -17.04 7.46 -1.76
N LYS A 326 -17.88 6.51 -1.38
CA LYS A 326 -17.95 6.00 -0.02
C LYS A 326 -16.83 4.98 0.17
N ARG A 327 -15.91 5.24 1.08
CA ARG A 327 -14.80 4.34 1.41
C ARG A 327 -15.32 3.04 2.01
N ASN A 328 -14.81 1.90 1.55
CA ASN A 328 -15.01 0.64 2.23
C ASN A 328 -14.19 0.58 3.53
N SER A 329 -14.76 0.05 4.60
CA SER A 329 -14.08 -0.03 5.91
C SER A 329 -12.82 -0.91 5.91
N ASN A 330 -12.70 -1.84 4.97
CA ASN A 330 -11.55 -2.72 4.82
C ASN A 330 -10.52 -2.20 3.81
N ALA A 331 -10.79 -1.06 3.15
CA ALA A 331 -9.88 -0.48 2.16
C ALA A 331 -8.57 -0.02 2.81
N LYS A 332 -7.46 -0.46 2.24
CA LYS A 332 -6.11 -0.09 2.68
C LYS A 332 -5.47 0.96 1.77
N PHE A 333 -5.89 1.02 0.53
CA PHE A 333 -5.32 1.88 -0.52
C PHE A 333 -6.43 2.61 -1.26
N VAL A 334 -6.08 3.75 -1.84
CA VAL A 334 -6.76 4.34 -2.98
C VAL A 334 -5.79 4.33 -4.16
N TYR A 335 -6.25 3.92 -5.32
CA TYR A 335 -5.42 3.79 -6.52
C TYR A 335 -6.21 4.10 -7.78
N PHE A 336 -5.51 4.36 -8.85
CA PHE A 336 -6.12 4.69 -10.13
C PHE A 336 -5.62 3.74 -11.24
N SER A 337 -6.49 3.45 -12.20
CA SER A 337 -6.09 2.78 -13.44
C SER A 337 -5.40 3.80 -14.34
N ALA A 338 -4.07 3.69 -14.49
CA ALA A 338 -3.29 4.69 -15.21
C ALA A 338 -3.79 4.85 -16.65
N PRO A 339 -4.13 6.08 -17.09
CA PRO A 339 -4.57 6.33 -18.46
C PRO A 339 -3.48 6.00 -19.49
N ALA A 340 -3.91 5.56 -20.68
CA ALA A 340 -2.98 5.16 -21.74
C ALA A 340 -2.10 6.30 -22.26
N ASP A 341 -2.54 7.54 -22.09
CA ASP A 341 -1.87 8.77 -22.55
C ASP A 341 -1.08 9.49 -21.44
N CYS A 342 -0.93 8.84 -20.27
CA CYS A 342 -0.13 9.38 -19.16
C CYS A 342 1.05 8.46 -18.84
N GLU A 343 2.14 9.02 -18.32
CA GLU A 343 3.24 8.24 -17.77
C GLU A 343 2.76 7.40 -16.57
N ILE A 344 3.40 6.25 -16.34
CA ILE A 344 3.24 5.50 -15.10
C ILE A 344 4.10 6.17 -14.03
N PRO A 345 3.51 6.69 -12.94
CA PRO A 345 4.30 7.17 -11.82
C PRO A 345 5.12 6.03 -11.20
N THR A 346 6.28 6.37 -10.66
CA THR A 346 7.20 5.41 -10.05
C THR A 346 7.55 5.79 -8.62
N ASN A 347 8.11 4.85 -7.85
CA ASN A 347 8.47 5.10 -6.46
C ASN A 347 9.53 6.20 -6.31
N SER A 348 10.53 6.24 -7.22
CA SER A 348 11.55 7.30 -7.26
C SER A 348 12.23 7.35 -8.63
N ALA A 349 13.15 8.31 -8.81
CA ALA A 349 13.97 8.40 -10.02
C ALA A 349 14.91 7.20 -10.25
N THR A 350 15.18 6.41 -9.22
CA THR A 350 16.06 5.22 -9.28
C THR A 350 15.30 3.91 -9.03
N ASP A 351 14.00 3.99 -8.78
CA ASP A 351 13.13 2.83 -8.59
C ASP A 351 11.91 2.97 -9.51
N ASN A 352 11.96 2.30 -10.65
CA ASN A 352 10.96 2.32 -11.69
C ASN A 352 9.71 1.46 -11.38
N SER A 353 9.60 0.91 -10.17
CA SER A 353 8.39 0.19 -9.77
C SER A 353 7.19 1.13 -9.76
N ALA A 354 6.09 0.68 -10.34
CA ALA A 354 4.88 1.50 -10.52
C ALA A 354 4.28 1.96 -9.18
N ARG A 355 3.91 3.24 -9.12
CA ARG A 355 3.28 3.85 -7.95
C ARG A 355 1.95 4.50 -8.32
N ILE A 356 0.94 3.68 -8.60
CA ILE A 356 -0.42 4.11 -8.97
C ILE A 356 -1.36 4.21 -7.77
N TYR A 357 -0.86 4.17 -6.55
CA TYR A 357 -1.64 4.07 -5.32
C TYR A 357 -1.10 4.95 -4.19
N THR A 358 -1.95 5.21 -3.23
CA THR A 358 -1.61 5.78 -1.92
C THR A 358 -2.26 4.97 -0.81
N GLN A 359 -1.53 4.76 0.29
CA GLN A 359 -2.07 4.09 1.46
C GLN A 359 -3.08 5.00 2.17
N LEU A 360 -4.25 4.45 2.51
CA LEU A 360 -5.31 5.19 3.19
C LEU A 360 -4.97 5.39 4.67
N THR A 361 -5.20 6.60 5.13
CA THR A 361 -5.11 7.03 6.52
C THR A 361 -6.49 7.46 7.03
N LYS A 362 -6.53 8.36 8.00
CA LYS A 362 -7.76 9.02 8.46
C LYS A 362 -8.21 10.17 7.55
N ASN A 363 -7.40 10.53 6.56
CA ASN A 363 -7.73 11.60 5.63
C ASN A 363 -8.89 11.20 4.72
N TYR A 364 -9.63 12.19 4.23
CA TYR A 364 -10.70 12.01 3.25
C TYR A 364 -10.22 12.32 1.83
N ARG A 365 -9.22 13.20 1.68
CA ARG A 365 -8.73 13.67 0.39
C ARG A 365 -7.39 13.06 0.03
N TYR A 366 -7.30 12.54 -1.21
CA TYR A 366 -6.09 11.99 -1.82
C TYR A 366 -6.01 12.43 -3.27
N ASP A 367 -5.08 13.32 -3.56
CA ASP A 367 -4.87 13.86 -4.90
C ASP A 367 -3.77 13.08 -5.63
N PHE A 368 -3.89 12.99 -6.96
CA PHE A 368 -2.86 12.44 -7.81
C PHE A 368 -2.47 13.44 -8.90
N SER A 369 -1.16 13.51 -9.19
CA SER A 369 -0.62 14.26 -10.31
C SER A 369 -0.06 13.29 -11.34
N LEU A 370 -0.46 13.43 -12.59
CA LEU A 370 -0.04 12.58 -13.69
C LEU A 370 0.67 13.43 -14.74
N THR A 371 1.70 12.87 -15.36
CA THR A 371 2.40 13.50 -16.48
C THR A 371 1.83 12.97 -17.80
N LYS A 372 1.42 13.86 -18.70
CA LYS A 372 0.94 13.46 -20.01
C LYS A 372 2.11 12.99 -20.89
N LEU A 373 1.89 11.90 -21.64
CA LEU A 373 2.83 11.43 -22.64
C LEU A 373 2.86 12.40 -23.83
N PRO A 374 4.03 12.96 -24.20
CA PRO A 374 4.12 13.96 -25.29
C PRO A 374 3.64 13.42 -26.64
N GLY A 375 3.77 12.10 -26.87
CA GLY A 375 3.34 11.40 -28.09
C GLY A 375 1.92 10.84 -28.04
N GLY A 376 1.18 11.04 -26.95
CA GLY A 376 -0.10 10.38 -26.71
C GLY A 376 0.05 8.89 -26.36
N PRO A 377 -1.01 8.09 -26.49
CA PRO A 377 -1.03 6.67 -26.10
C PRO A 377 0.01 5.82 -26.83
N GLU A 378 0.73 4.99 -26.11
CA GLU A 378 1.78 4.09 -26.62
C GLU A 378 1.16 2.83 -27.22
N ILE A 379 0.62 2.93 -28.44
CA ILE A 379 -0.09 1.85 -29.14
C ILE A 379 0.80 0.62 -29.33
N ASN A 380 2.08 0.86 -29.59
CA ASN A 380 3.10 -0.18 -29.66
C ASN A 380 4.06 0.00 -28.48
N HIS A 381 4.27 -1.06 -27.73
CA HIS A 381 5.16 -1.09 -26.58
C HIS A 381 5.63 -2.52 -26.32
N THR A 382 6.60 -2.69 -25.46
CA THR A 382 7.07 -4.02 -25.05
C THR A 382 6.66 -4.30 -23.61
N MET A 383 6.07 -5.49 -23.38
CA MET A 383 5.83 -6.03 -22.05
C MET A 383 6.83 -7.17 -21.80
N ILE A 384 7.67 -7.01 -20.79
CA ILE A 384 8.58 -8.06 -20.32
C ILE A 384 7.94 -8.76 -19.13
N VAL A 385 7.93 -10.09 -19.15
CA VAL A 385 7.33 -10.91 -18.09
C VAL A 385 8.41 -11.75 -17.42
N LEU A 386 8.57 -11.57 -16.10
CA LEU A 386 9.44 -12.37 -15.25
C LEU A 386 8.59 -13.37 -14.47
N GLY A 387 8.76 -14.67 -14.73
CA GLY A 387 8.23 -15.71 -13.85
C GLY A 387 9.11 -15.83 -12.61
N ASP A 388 8.53 -16.00 -11.48
CA ASP A 388 9.07 -16.49 -10.22
C ASP A 388 10.57 -16.21 -9.98
N PRO A 389 10.96 -15.02 -9.59
CA PRO A 389 12.35 -14.72 -9.17
C PRO A 389 12.77 -15.52 -7.95
N GLN A 390 11.87 -15.78 -7.06
CA GLN A 390 11.89 -16.64 -5.88
C GLN A 390 13.21 -16.61 -5.13
N ILE A 391 13.58 -15.44 -4.64
CA ILE A 391 14.82 -15.22 -3.89
C ILE A 391 14.73 -15.94 -2.55
N LEU A 392 15.68 -16.84 -2.31
CA LEU A 392 15.74 -17.64 -1.09
C LEU A 392 16.13 -16.79 0.11
N ALA A 393 15.26 -16.71 1.09
CA ALA A 393 15.46 -15.96 2.32
C ALA A 393 16.17 -16.79 3.37
N GLY A 394 17.39 -16.43 3.72
CA GLY A 394 18.06 -16.94 4.91
C GLY A 394 18.45 -18.41 4.89
N ARG A 395 18.38 -19.09 3.73
CA ARG A 395 18.81 -20.48 3.56
C ARG A 395 19.69 -20.67 2.33
N GLY A 396 20.52 -21.70 2.33
CA GLY A 396 21.28 -22.11 1.16
C GLY A 396 20.38 -22.67 0.06
N VAL A 397 20.87 -22.65 -1.17
CA VAL A 397 20.15 -23.17 -2.33
C VAL A 397 20.13 -24.70 -2.29
N PRO A 398 18.96 -25.34 -2.42
CA PRO A 398 18.84 -26.80 -2.41
C PRO A 398 19.75 -27.47 -3.46
N GLY A 399 20.46 -28.52 -3.07
CA GLY A 399 21.37 -29.25 -3.98
C GLY A 399 22.68 -28.53 -4.33
N VAL A 400 22.90 -27.29 -3.88
CA VAL A 400 24.14 -26.52 -4.11
C VAL A 400 24.96 -26.43 -2.82
N SER A 401 25.92 -27.32 -2.69
CA SER A 401 26.80 -27.39 -1.52
C SER A 401 27.60 -26.09 -1.35
N GLY A 402 27.64 -25.56 -0.12
CA GLY A 402 28.39 -24.33 0.22
C GLY A 402 27.77 -23.04 -0.30
N SER A 403 26.54 -23.04 -0.82
CA SER A 403 25.83 -21.81 -1.17
C SER A 403 25.59 -20.93 0.05
N THR A 404 25.82 -19.62 -0.10
CA THR A 404 25.60 -18.61 0.95
C THR A 404 24.13 -18.15 0.97
N LEU A 405 23.75 -17.48 2.06
CA LEU A 405 22.39 -16.88 2.20
C LEU A 405 22.04 -15.85 1.11
N THR A 406 23.05 -15.26 0.48
CA THR A 406 22.89 -14.27 -0.60
C THR A 406 23.07 -14.85 -2.01
N TYR A 407 23.28 -16.15 -2.14
CA TYR A 407 23.61 -16.81 -3.42
C TYR A 407 22.54 -16.56 -4.48
N SER A 408 21.27 -16.83 -4.16
CA SER A 408 20.15 -16.65 -5.09
C SER A 408 19.99 -15.17 -5.51
N PHE A 409 20.09 -14.24 -4.57
CA PHE A 409 19.97 -12.82 -4.87
C PHE A 409 21.13 -12.31 -5.74
N ASN A 410 22.34 -12.80 -5.50
CA ASN A 410 23.50 -12.44 -6.31
C ASN A 410 23.36 -12.98 -7.74
N ARG A 411 22.89 -14.21 -7.92
CA ARG A 411 22.60 -14.77 -9.25
C ARG A 411 21.52 -13.97 -9.96
N PHE A 412 20.41 -13.68 -9.28
CA PHE A 412 19.35 -12.85 -9.84
C PHE A 412 19.87 -11.50 -10.35
N LYS A 413 20.64 -10.79 -9.53
CA LYS A 413 21.20 -9.48 -9.89
C LYS A 413 22.21 -9.56 -11.02
N ASN A 414 23.16 -10.49 -10.93
CA ASN A 414 24.34 -10.51 -11.80
C ASN A 414 24.11 -11.27 -13.11
N GLU A 415 23.14 -12.19 -13.13
CA GLU A 415 22.76 -12.97 -14.30
C GLU A 415 21.47 -12.41 -14.91
N THR A 416 20.31 -12.63 -14.27
CA THR A 416 19.00 -12.28 -14.83
C THR A 416 18.81 -10.79 -15.03
N LEU A 417 19.00 -9.97 -13.99
CA LEU A 417 18.79 -8.52 -14.10
C LEU A 417 19.87 -7.84 -14.96
N ALA A 418 21.10 -8.33 -14.95
CA ALA A 418 22.16 -7.81 -15.82
C ALA A 418 21.85 -8.08 -17.31
N ASP A 419 21.33 -9.27 -17.63
CA ASP A 419 20.91 -9.63 -19.00
C ASP A 419 19.65 -8.85 -19.40
N LEU A 420 18.68 -8.76 -18.49
CA LEU A 420 17.46 -7.98 -18.68
C LEU A 420 17.75 -6.51 -18.98
N ASN A 421 18.67 -5.90 -18.24
CA ASN A 421 19.08 -4.51 -18.48
C ASN A 421 19.67 -4.31 -19.89
N LYS A 422 20.47 -5.27 -20.38
CA LYS A 422 20.98 -5.25 -21.77
C LYS A 422 19.84 -5.37 -22.78
N THR A 423 18.91 -6.29 -22.53
CA THR A 423 17.75 -6.50 -23.41
C THR A 423 16.88 -5.24 -23.47
N VAL A 424 16.51 -4.66 -22.33
CA VAL A 424 15.75 -3.40 -22.26
C VAL A 424 16.46 -2.28 -23.01
N GLY A 425 17.79 -2.15 -22.82
CA GLY A 425 18.61 -1.15 -23.53
C GLY A 425 18.70 -1.36 -25.04
N SER A 426 18.36 -2.55 -25.57
CA SER A 426 18.34 -2.86 -27.00
C SER A 426 16.97 -2.65 -27.66
N ILE A 427 15.91 -2.54 -26.88
CA ILE A 427 14.53 -2.35 -27.38
C ILE A 427 14.31 -0.88 -27.72
N SER A 428 13.78 -0.64 -28.91
CA SER A 428 13.34 0.70 -29.30
C SER A 428 11.90 0.93 -28.88
N GLY A 429 11.63 1.98 -28.13
CA GLY A 429 10.29 2.34 -27.67
C GLY A 429 10.03 2.03 -26.19
N PRO A 430 8.77 2.19 -25.75
CA PRO A 430 8.41 2.03 -24.35
C PRO A 430 8.50 0.57 -23.90
N VAL A 431 9.06 0.36 -22.69
CA VAL A 431 9.21 -0.98 -22.09
C VAL A 431 8.58 -0.99 -20.70
N TYR A 432 7.76 -2.00 -20.48
CA TYR A 432 7.08 -2.28 -19.21
C TYR A 432 7.45 -3.68 -18.74
N GLY A 433 7.41 -3.90 -17.44
CA GLY A 433 7.66 -5.21 -16.82
C GLY A 433 6.50 -5.67 -15.96
N MET A 434 6.27 -6.98 -15.94
CA MET A 434 5.33 -7.66 -15.06
C MET A 434 6.05 -8.83 -14.39
N CYS A 435 6.15 -8.81 -13.06
CA CYS A 435 6.56 -9.97 -12.26
C CYS A 435 5.34 -10.83 -11.97
N MET A 436 5.47 -12.14 -12.15
CA MET A 436 4.35 -13.06 -12.04
C MET A 436 4.17 -13.65 -10.63
N GLY A 437 4.68 -12.95 -9.62
CA GLY A 437 4.62 -13.38 -8.22
C GLY A 437 5.80 -14.26 -7.82
N ASP A 438 5.78 -14.69 -6.56
CA ASP A 438 6.89 -15.42 -5.94
C ASP A 438 8.22 -14.67 -6.14
N GLU A 439 8.23 -13.35 -5.83
CA GLU A 439 9.47 -12.56 -5.84
C GLU A 439 10.48 -13.12 -4.85
N ILE A 440 10.00 -13.67 -3.74
CA ILE A 440 10.80 -14.30 -2.69
C ILE A 440 10.26 -15.68 -2.35
N ASP A 441 11.12 -16.56 -1.82
CA ASP A 441 10.74 -17.91 -1.44
C ASP A 441 9.99 -17.97 -0.09
N ALA A 442 10.28 -17.03 0.79
CA ALA A 442 9.58 -16.82 2.04
C ALA A 442 9.82 -15.41 2.55
N PRO A 443 8.81 -14.75 3.13
CA PRO A 443 8.97 -13.42 3.68
C PRO A 443 10.06 -13.36 4.75
N SER A 444 10.92 -12.40 4.63
CA SER A 444 11.91 -12.04 5.63
C SER A 444 12.08 -10.53 5.63
N ASN A 445 12.34 -9.96 6.81
CA ASN A 445 12.39 -8.51 7.03
C ASN A 445 13.13 -7.74 5.93
N GLY A 446 12.38 -7.03 5.10
CA GLY A 446 12.88 -6.14 4.06
C GLY A 446 13.36 -6.82 2.77
N LEU A 447 13.20 -8.13 2.58
CA LEU A 447 13.64 -8.81 1.36
C LEU A 447 12.78 -8.40 0.15
N HIS A 448 11.46 -8.29 0.30
CA HIS A 448 10.58 -7.76 -0.75
C HIS A 448 11.03 -6.39 -1.25
N LEU A 449 11.40 -5.49 -0.32
CA LEU A 449 11.90 -4.17 -0.70
C LEU A 449 13.21 -4.26 -1.50
N GLN A 450 14.15 -5.10 -1.06
CA GLN A 450 15.43 -5.28 -1.77
C GLN A 450 15.23 -5.85 -3.18
N VAL A 451 14.32 -6.81 -3.35
CA VAL A 451 14.00 -7.41 -4.66
C VAL A 451 13.31 -6.36 -5.56
N ARG A 452 12.31 -5.64 -5.03
CA ARG A 452 11.66 -4.55 -5.77
C ARG A 452 12.65 -3.49 -6.23
N GLU A 453 13.52 -3.00 -5.35
CA GLU A 453 14.54 -2.00 -5.69
C GLU A 453 15.52 -2.52 -6.74
N ALA A 454 15.90 -3.81 -6.68
CA ALA A 454 16.79 -4.41 -7.67
C ALA A 454 16.12 -4.49 -9.05
N ILE A 455 14.86 -4.88 -9.13
CA ILE A 455 14.09 -4.91 -10.38
C ILE A 455 13.78 -3.47 -10.85
N GLY A 456 13.40 -2.59 -9.93
CA GLY A 456 13.10 -1.19 -10.21
C GLY A 456 14.30 -0.36 -10.70
N ALA A 457 15.52 -0.85 -10.50
CA ALA A 457 16.71 -0.24 -11.07
C ALA A 457 16.83 -0.43 -12.60
N ILE A 458 16.08 -1.37 -13.20
CA ILE A 458 16.02 -1.56 -14.66
C ILE A 458 15.19 -0.42 -15.27
N PRO A 459 15.59 0.17 -16.41
CA PRO A 459 14.91 1.31 -17.03
C PRO A 459 13.60 0.91 -17.75
N MET A 460 12.70 0.25 -17.03
CA MET A 460 11.34 -0.10 -17.46
C MET A 460 10.37 0.07 -16.28
N LYS A 461 9.13 0.46 -16.55
CA LYS A 461 8.10 0.58 -15.50
C LYS A 461 7.62 -0.80 -15.09
N VAL A 462 7.76 -1.18 -13.80
CA VAL A 462 7.54 -2.55 -13.33
C VAL A 462 6.31 -2.65 -12.46
N PHE A 463 5.50 -3.65 -12.75
CA PHE A 463 4.33 -4.09 -11.99
C PHE A 463 4.57 -5.50 -11.43
N SER A 464 3.78 -5.91 -10.45
CA SER A 464 3.88 -7.25 -9.87
C SER A 464 2.51 -7.79 -9.49
N VAL A 465 2.34 -9.10 -9.58
CA VAL A 465 1.26 -9.85 -8.92
C VAL A 465 1.81 -10.56 -7.69
N ILE A 466 0.96 -10.86 -6.73
CA ILE A 466 1.36 -11.57 -5.53
C ILE A 466 1.35 -13.08 -5.78
N GLY A 467 2.42 -13.79 -5.37
CA GLY A 467 2.50 -15.24 -5.39
C GLY A 467 2.22 -15.87 -4.03
N ASN A 468 2.23 -17.21 -3.98
CA ASN A 468 1.97 -17.91 -2.73
C ASN A 468 3.17 -17.87 -1.76
N HIS A 469 4.38 -17.77 -2.25
CA HIS A 469 5.59 -17.60 -1.43
C HIS A 469 5.76 -16.16 -0.91
N ASP A 470 5.10 -15.19 -1.49
CA ASP A 470 5.11 -13.79 -1.05
C ASP A 470 4.22 -13.53 0.17
N LYS A 471 3.35 -14.47 0.51
CA LYS A 471 2.48 -14.40 1.70
C LYS A 471 3.19 -15.04 2.89
N THR A 472 3.20 -14.35 4.04
CA THR A 472 3.92 -14.83 5.21
C THR A 472 3.33 -16.05 5.86
N GLY A 473 4.21 -16.96 6.21
CA GLY A 473 3.93 -18.08 7.05
C GLY A 473 5.23 -18.80 7.40
N THR A 474 5.19 -19.62 8.42
CA THR A 474 6.30 -20.53 8.70
C THR A 474 6.51 -21.47 7.53
N SER A 475 7.72 -21.78 7.20
CA SER A 475 8.33 -22.50 6.06
C SER A 475 7.58 -23.66 5.37
N TRP A 476 6.30 -23.78 5.43
CA TRP A 476 5.37 -24.74 4.76
C TRP A 476 3.94 -24.59 5.33
N GLY A 477 3.69 -23.63 6.19
CA GLY A 477 2.38 -23.34 6.75
C GLY A 477 2.11 -21.86 6.67
N PHE A 478 1.57 -21.42 5.59
CA PHE A 478 1.24 -20.05 5.29
C PHE A 478 0.03 -19.62 6.14
N SER A 479 0.18 -18.59 6.94
CA SER A 479 -0.94 -17.96 7.60
C SER A 479 -1.49 -16.87 6.70
N ALA A 480 -2.76 -16.94 6.40
CA ALA A 480 -3.51 -15.98 5.60
C ALA A 480 -3.43 -14.50 6.07
N THR A 481 -2.86 -14.27 7.23
CA THR A 481 -2.96 -12.99 7.92
C THR A 481 -1.87 -12.01 7.55
N ASP A 482 -0.87 -12.41 6.76
CA ASP A 482 0.31 -11.58 6.61
C ASP A 482 0.71 -11.34 5.14
N MET A 483 -0.10 -10.56 4.47
CA MET A 483 0.23 -9.95 3.17
C MET A 483 0.78 -8.53 3.35
N ALA A 484 0.92 -8.08 4.61
CA ALA A 484 1.24 -6.70 4.91
C ALA A 484 2.64 -6.30 4.42
N GLU A 485 3.63 -7.21 4.47
CA GLU A 485 4.96 -6.91 3.96
C GLU A 485 4.92 -6.67 2.45
N TRP A 486 4.26 -7.54 1.68
CA TRP A 486 4.10 -7.37 0.24
C TRP A 486 3.30 -6.11 -0.10
N GLU A 487 2.14 -5.89 0.56
CA GLU A 487 1.29 -4.72 0.34
C GLU A 487 2.02 -3.40 0.67
N ASN A 488 2.88 -3.38 1.69
CA ASN A 488 3.69 -2.20 2.02
C ASN A 488 4.74 -1.87 0.95
N VAL A 489 5.20 -2.88 0.21
CA VAL A 489 6.23 -2.74 -0.83
C VAL A 489 5.61 -2.49 -2.21
N TRP A 490 4.63 -3.31 -2.61
CA TRP A 490 4.05 -3.32 -3.95
C TRP A 490 2.68 -2.64 -4.04
N GLY A 491 1.97 -2.46 -2.93
CA GLY A 491 0.66 -1.80 -2.87
C GLY A 491 -0.52 -2.76 -2.97
N PRO A 492 -1.59 -2.39 -3.71
CA PRO A 492 -2.80 -3.20 -3.81
C PRO A 492 -2.53 -4.51 -4.54
N ARG A 493 -3.11 -5.63 -4.04
CA ARG A 493 -2.92 -6.98 -4.60
C ARG A 493 -3.63 -7.22 -5.92
N TYR A 494 -4.60 -6.36 -6.24
CA TYR A 494 -5.27 -6.36 -7.54
C TYR A 494 -5.53 -4.92 -7.98
N TYR A 495 -5.29 -4.67 -9.24
CA TYR A 495 -5.34 -3.35 -9.86
C TYR A 495 -5.34 -3.46 -11.38
N SER A 496 -5.54 -2.33 -12.06
CA SER A 496 -5.45 -2.24 -13.52
C SER A 496 -4.66 -1.01 -13.98
N PHE A 497 -4.21 -1.05 -15.23
CA PHE A 497 -3.61 0.09 -15.92
C PHE A 497 -3.77 -0.06 -17.43
N ASN A 498 -3.65 1.06 -18.15
CA ASN A 498 -3.81 1.06 -19.61
C ASN A 498 -2.50 1.43 -20.30
N ARG A 499 -2.16 0.72 -21.39
CA ARG A 499 -1.13 1.13 -22.34
C ARG A 499 -1.64 0.92 -23.76
N GLY A 500 -1.60 1.99 -24.55
CA GLY A 500 -2.13 1.94 -25.92
C GLY A 500 -3.56 1.41 -25.99
N ASN A 501 -3.74 0.31 -26.71
CA ASN A 501 -5.03 -0.36 -26.85
C ASN A 501 -5.18 -1.58 -25.94
N VAL A 502 -4.35 -1.70 -24.92
CA VAL A 502 -4.38 -2.83 -23.98
C VAL A 502 -4.76 -2.34 -22.59
N HIS A 503 -5.67 -3.06 -21.97
CA HIS A 503 -6.02 -2.93 -20.56
C HIS A 503 -5.41 -4.11 -19.80
N TYR A 504 -4.46 -3.80 -18.94
CA TYR A 504 -3.74 -4.76 -18.10
C TYR A 504 -4.39 -4.83 -16.72
N ILE A 505 -4.55 -6.05 -16.22
CA ILE A 505 -5.18 -6.34 -14.94
C ILE A 505 -4.26 -7.28 -14.16
N ALA A 506 -3.95 -6.95 -12.93
CA ALA A 506 -3.31 -7.85 -11.98
C ALA A 506 -4.36 -8.35 -10.98
N LEU A 507 -4.37 -9.65 -10.70
CA LEU A 507 -5.28 -10.29 -9.75
C LEU A 507 -4.51 -11.19 -8.76
N ASP A 508 -5.05 -11.35 -7.56
CA ASP A 508 -4.57 -12.29 -6.56
C ASP A 508 -5.45 -13.55 -6.59
N ASN A 509 -4.91 -14.66 -7.09
CA ASN A 509 -5.62 -15.95 -7.11
C ASN A 509 -5.08 -16.95 -6.07
N VAL A 510 -4.26 -16.49 -5.15
CA VAL A 510 -3.76 -17.30 -4.03
C VAL A 510 -4.71 -17.17 -2.86
N ALA A 511 -5.44 -18.23 -2.54
CA ALA A 511 -6.36 -18.23 -1.42
C ALA A 511 -5.66 -17.87 -0.10
N ASN A 512 -6.40 -17.20 0.78
CA ASN A 512 -5.85 -16.73 2.04
C ASN A 512 -5.43 -17.88 3.00
N ASP A 513 -5.96 -19.07 2.81
CA ASP A 513 -5.65 -20.26 3.62
C ASP A 513 -4.69 -21.23 2.92
N LEU A 514 -4.24 -20.88 1.68
CA LEU A 514 -3.39 -21.67 0.79
C LEU A 514 -3.88 -23.11 0.55
N SER A 515 -5.07 -23.43 0.99
CA SER A 515 -5.66 -24.76 0.75
C SER A 515 -6.23 -24.88 -0.66
N SER A 516 -6.42 -23.75 -1.33
CA SER A 516 -7.06 -23.70 -2.65
C SER A 516 -6.61 -22.47 -3.47
N VAL A 517 -6.73 -22.58 -4.78
CA VAL A 517 -6.63 -21.45 -5.69
C VAL A 517 -7.99 -20.78 -5.78
N SER A 518 -8.07 -19.47 -5.59
CA SER A 518 -9.35 -18.77 -5.67
C SER A 518 -9.19 -17.27 -5.90
N PHE A 519 -10.14 -16.71 -6.66
CA PHE A 519 -10.37 -15.26 -6.65
C PHE A 519 -11.46 -14.95 -5.62
N SER A 520 -11.25 -13.93 -4.79
CA SER A 520 -12.27 -13.55 -3.83
C SER A 520 -13.50 -12.93 -4.52
N ASP A 521 -14.66 -13.01 -3.89
CA ASP A 521 -15.89 -12.38 -4.40
C ASP A 521 -15.75 -10.85 -4.54
N GLU A 522 -14.92 -10.23 -3.70
CA GLU A 522 -14.60 -8.82 -3.78
C GLU A 522 -13.84 -8.49 -5.07
N GLN A 523 -12.86 -9.33 -5.44
CA GLN A 523 -12.11 -9.15 -6.69
C GLN A 523 -13.02 -9.31 -7.91
N VAL A 524 -13.94 -10.28 -7.90
CA VAL A 524 -14.91 -10.46 -8.99
C VAL A 524 -15.79 -9.21 -9.16
N LYS A 525 -16.29 -8.67 -8.04
CA LYS A 525 -17.12 -7.43 -8.05
C LYS A 525 -16.30 -6.21 -8.47
N TRP A 526 -15.06 -6.11 -8.00
CA TRP A 526 -14.14 -5.05 -8.41
C TRP A 526 -13.88 -5.11 -9.91
N LEU A 527 -13.50 -6.28 -10.42
CA LEU A 527 -13.22 -6.49 -11.85
C LEU A 527 -14.43 -6.17 -12.73
N GLN A 528 -15.65 -6.54 -12.29
CA GLN A 528 -16.88 -6.19 -12.99
C GLN A 528 -17.05 -4.68 -13.12
N GLN A 529 -16.74 -3.91 -12.07
CA GLN A 529 -16.79 -2.46 -12.09
C GLN A 529 -15.70 -1.87 -12.99
N ASP A 530 -14.46 -2.31 -12.83
CA ASP A 530 -13.32 -1.85 -13.62
C ASP A 530 -13.56 -2.04 -15.11
N LEU A 531 -13.95 -3.25 -15.53
CA LEU A 531 -14.28 -3.57 -16.92
C LEU A 531 -15.49 -2.81 -17.47
N SER A 532 -16.36 -2.25 -16.63
CA SER A 532 -17.48 -1.42 -17.08
C SER A 532 -17.03 -0.10 -17.71
N TYR A 533 -15.82 0.33 -17.39
CA TYR A 533 -15.18 1.52 -17.94
C TYR A 533 -14.25 1.22 -19.13
N VAL A 534 -14.07 -0.05 -19.49
CA VAL A 534 -13.14 -0.47 -20.55
C VAL A 534 -13.88 -0.74 -21.86
N PRO A 535 -13.57 -0.02 -22.94
CA PRO A 535 -14.15 -0.28 -24.26
C PRO A 535 -13.89 -1.71 -24.76
N LYS A 536 -14.88 -2.31 -25.45
CA LYS A 536 -14.82 -3.72 -25.89
C LYS A 536 -13.84 -3.99 -27.04
N ASP A 537 -13.32 -2.96 -27.68
CA ASP A 537 -12.29 -3.04 -28.71
C ASP A 537 -10.87 -3.11 -28.16
N LYS A 538 -10.70 -3.01 -26.83
CA LYS A 538 -9.41 -3.19 -26.18
C LYS A 538 -9.04 -4.66 -26.05
N MET A 539 -7.74 -4.94 -26.16
CA MET A 539 -7.16 -6.21 -25.71
C MET A 539 -7.14 -6.22 -24.16
N ILE A 540 -7.47 -7.35 -23.58
CA ILE A 540 -7.38 -7.58 -22.13
C ILE A 540 -6.22 -8.53 -21.85
N VAL A 541 -5.33 -8.11 -20.95
CA VAL A 541 -4.28 -8.97 -20.41
C VAL A 541 -4.50 -9.08 -18.91
N ILE A 542 -4.78 -10.29 -18.42
CA ILE A 542 -4.93 -10.56 -16.99
C ILE A 542 -3.71 -11.35 -16.51
N SER A 543 -3.05 -10.82 -15.49
CA SER A 543 -1.90 -11.45 -14.81
C SER A 543 -2.30 -11.91 -13.41
N TYR A 544 -2.00 -13.16 -13.09
CA TYR A 544 -2.16 -13.77 -11.77
C TYR A 544 -1.08 -14.83 -11.58
N HIS A 545 -0.89 -15.34 -10.36
CA HIS A 545 0.26 -16.20 -10.09
C HIS A 545 0.05 -17.67 -10.52
N ILE A 546 -1.00 -18.33 -10.01
CA ILE A 546 -1.20 -19.78 -10.19
C ILE A 546 -2.00 -20.05 -11.46
N PRO A 547 -1.51 -20.93 -12.37
CA PRO A 547 -2.19 -21.21 -13.63
C PRO A 547 -3.61 -21.74 -13.45
N LEU A 548 -4.57 -21.20 -14.19
CA LEU A 548 -5.95 -21.70 -14.22
C LEU A 548 -6.06 -23.03 -14.95
N ALA A 549 -5.18 -23.29 -15.90
CA ALA A 549 -5.14 -24.57 -16.63
C ALA A 549 -4.94 -25.79 -15.74
N TYR A 550 -4.37 -25.63 -14.55
CA TYR A 550 -4.03 -26.70 -13.62
C TYR A 550 -4.81 -26.67 -12.31
N SER A 551 -5.75 -25.73 -12.18
CA SER A 551 -6.46 -25.54 -10.93
C SER A 551 -7.96 -25.40 -11.14
N ASP A 552 -8.74 -25.98 -10.23
CA ASP A 552 -10.17 -25.72 -10.11
C ASP A 552 -10.38 -24.46 -9.24
N ALA A 553 -9.80 -23.32 -9.69
CA ALA A 553 -9.87 -22.09 -8.94
C ALA A 553 -11.32 -21.64 -8.70
N ALA A 554 -11.69 -21.38 -7.45
CA ALA A 554 -12.99 -20.82 -7.17
C ALA A 554 -13.13 -19.46 -7.86
N ASN A 555 -14.29 -19.19 -8.42
CA ASN A 555 -14.64 -17.97 -9.17
C ASN A 555 -13.93 -17.77 -10.52
N TYR A 556 -13.09 -18.69 -11.02
CA TYR A 556 -12.43 -18.46 -12.30
C TYR A 556 -13.42 -18.38 -13.46
N GLN A 557 -14.51 -19.16 -13.45
CA GLN A 557 -15.57 -19.07 -14.46
C GLN A 557 -16.29 -17.71 -14.42
N ALA A 558 -16.46 -17.13 -13.23
CA ALA A 558 -17.01 -15.78 -13.09
C ALA A 558 -16.07 -14.74 -13.72
N ILE A 559 -14.74 -14.83 -13.43
CA ILE A 559 -13.73 -13.96 -14.06
C ILE A 559 -13.80 -14.07 -15.59
N LEU A 560 -13.73 -15.27 -16.16
CA LEU A 560 -13.76 -15.47 -17.60
C LEU A 560 -15.08 -14.97 -18.21
N SER A 561 -16.21 -15.13 -17.53
CA SER A 561 -17.51 -14.66 -18.02
C SER A 561 -17.60 -13.13 -18.13
N LEU A 562 -16.92 -12.38 -17.25
CA LEU A 562 -16.85 -10.91 -17.33
C LEU A 562 -16.12 -10.41 -18.58
N LEU A 563 -15.29 -11.25 -19.18
CA LEU A 563 -14.50 -10.91 -20.36
C LEU A 563 -15.26 -11.13 -21.69
N THR A 564 -16.50 -11.57 -21.60
CA THR A 564 -17.35 -11.77 -22.80
C THR A 564 -17.48 -10.48 -23.61
N GLY A 565 -17.27 -10.60 -24.91
CA GLY A 565 -17.37 -9.48 -25.87
C GLY A 565 -16.05 -8.76 -26.14
N TYR A 566 -14.97 -9.02 -25.38
CA TYR A 566 -13.63 -8.62 -25.79
C TYR A 566 -13.10 -9.58 -26.86
N GLN A 567 -12.41 -9.03 -27.88
CA GLN A 567 -11.98 -9.83 -29.04
C GLN A 567 -10.66 -10.56 -28.80
N ASN A 568 -9.80 -10.00 -27.96
CA ASN A 568 -8.51 -10.59 -27.63
C ASN A 568 -8.31 -10.58 -26.11
N VAL A 569 -8.25 -11.76 -25.53
CA VAL A 569 -8.05 -11.97 -24.10
C VAL A 569 -6.87 -12.89 -23.90
N VAL A 570 -5.89 -12.41 -23.15
CA VAL A 570 -4.67 -13.12 -22.80
C VAL A 570 -4.55 -13.23 -21.30
N LEU A 571 -4.16 -14.39 -20.83
CA LEU A 571 -3.93 -14.71 -19.44
C LEU A 571 -2.44 -14.99 -19.24
N PHE A 572 -1.82 -14.37 -18.23
CA PHE A 572 -0.44 -14.59 -17.85
C PHE A 572 -0.39 -15.22 -16.45
N SER A 573 0.40 -16.29 -16.31
CA SER A 573 0.62 -16.95 -15.02
C SER A 573 2.08 -17.41 -14.86
N GLY A 574 2.49 -17.76 -13.64
CA GLY A 574 3.80 -18.25 -13.25
C GLY A 574 3.71 -19.58 -12.47
N HIS A 575 4.32 -19.66 -11.27
CA HIS A 575 4.16 -20.70 -10.27
C HIS A 575 4.74 -22.07 -10.62
N SER A 576 4.58 -22.53 -11.85
CA SER A 576 4.81 -23.94 -12.23
C SER A 576 6.29 -24.33 -12.38
N HIS A 577 7.19 -23.36 -12.54
CA HIS A 577 8.62 -23.56 -12.86
C HIS A 577 8.84 -24.42 -14.11
N PHE A 578 7.95 -24.30 -15.08
CA PHE A 578 8.05 -24.83 -16.44
C PHE A 578 7.20 -23.98 -17.38
N ALA A 579 7.54 -23.98 -18.65
CA ALA A 579 6.76 -23.28 -19.68
C ALA A 579 5.60 -24.17 -20.14
N ASP A 580 4.41 -23.59 -20.27
CA ASP A 580 3.28 -24.25 -20.92
C ASP A 580 2.29 -23.23 -21.51
N TYR A 581 1.28 -23.73 -22.15
CA TYR A 581 0.27 -22.95 -22.85
C TYR A 581 -1.08 -23.68 -22.77
N ALA A 582 -2.13 -22.95 -22.54
CA ALA A 582 -3.49 -23.50 -22.52
C ALA A 582 -4.49 -22.60 -23.23
N ASP A 583 -5.45 -23.22 -23.91
CA ASP A 583 -6.56 -22.55 -24.54
C ASP A 583 -7.85 -22.77 -23.77
N PHE A 584 -8.51 -21.67 -23.44
CA PHE A 584 -9.89 -21.67 -22.96
C PHE A 584 -10.83 -21.35 -24.12
N THR A 585 -11.86 -22.16 -24.29
CA THR A 585 -12.88 -21.97 -25.34
C THR A 585 -14.25 -21.67 -24.76
N THR A 586 -14.43 -21.86 -23.47
CA THR A 586 -15.68 -21.64 -22.74
C THR A 586 -15.39 -21.01 -21.38
N PRO A 587 -16.06 -19.92 -20.96
CA PRO A 587 -17.14 -19.21 -21.66
C PRO A 587 -16.67 -18.28 -22.79
N ILE A 588 -15.36 -18.10 -22.95
CA ILE A 588 -14.73 -17.24 -23.97
C ILE A 588 -13.51 -17.93 -24.57
N ASN A 589 -13.08 -17.48 -25.74
CA ASN A 589 -11.75 -17.80 -26.23
C ASN A 589 -10.70 -16.93 -25.52
N ALA A 590 -9.81 -17.57 -24.79
CA ALA A 590 -8.69 -16.95 -24.11
C ALA A 590 -7.46 -17.86 -24.17
N HIS A 591 -6.29 -17.25 -24.17
CA HIS A 591 -5.00 -17.93 -24.21
C HIS A 591 -4.25 -17.71 -22.90
N GLU A 592 -3.91 -18.77 -22.18
CA GLU A 592 -3.05 -18.70 -20.99
C GLU A 592 -1.61 -19.05 -21.36
N TYR A 593 -0.70 -18.09 -21.16
CA TYR A 593 0.73 -18.30 -21.22
C TYR A 593 1.25 -18.54 -19.80
N ILE A 594 1.79 -19.72 -19.56
CA ILE A 594 2.34 -20.15 -18.28
C ILE A 594 3.85 -19.99 -18.35
N HIS A 595 4.36 -19.04 -17.60
CA HIS A 595 5.76 -18.62 -17.70
C HIS A 595 6.67 -19.50 -16.85
N ALA A 596 7.75 -20.01 -17.45
CA ALA A 596 8.82 -20.64 -16.71
C ALA A 596 9.48 -19.65 -15.72
N ALA A 597 9.96 -20.16 -14.60
CA ALA A 597 10.57 -19.35 -13.56
C ALA A 597 11.91 -18.75 -13.99
N SER A 598 12.15 -17.50 -13.67
CA SER A 598 13.45 -16.87 -13.87
C SER A 598 14.53 -17.44 -12.93
N CYS A 599 14.14 -18.02 -11.80
CA CYS A 599 15.01 -18.77 -10.90
C CYS A 599 15.27 -20.21 -11.34
N GLY A 600 14.57 -20.70 -12.40
CA GLY A 600 14.57 -22.09 -12.76
C GLY A 600 14.11 -22.97 -11.60
N SER A 601 14.89 -23.99 -11.26
CA SER A 601 14.64 -24.83 -10.10
C SER A 601 15.26 -24.21 -8.84
N LEU A 602 14.66 -23.14 -8.30
CA LEU A 602 15.10 -22.46 -7.07
C LEU A 602 16.59 -22.09 -7.03
N TRP A 603 17.13 -21.57 -8.15
CA TRP A 603 18.55 -21.20 -8.30
C TRP A 603 19.53 -22.37 -8.17
N SER A 604 19.04 -23.62 -8.07
CA SER A 604 19.87 -24.82 -7.95
C SER A 604 20.53 -25.21 -9.28
N SER A 605 20.01 -24.68 -10.37
CA SER A 605 20.50 -24.95 -11.73
C SER A 605 20.28 -23.72 -12.63
N TYR A 606 20.52 -23.91 -13.94
CA TYR A 606 20.25 -22.92 -15.00
C TYR A 606 19.03 -23.31 -15.85
N ILE A 607 18.24 -24.28 -15.36
CA ILE A 607 17.07 -24.80 -16.06
C ILE A 607 15.87 -24.92 -15.13
N ASN A 608 14.72 -24.88 -15.73
CA ASN A 608 13.43 -25.20 -15.14
C ASN A 608 13.17 -26.72 -15.12
N LEU A 609 12.01 -27.14 -14.63
CA LEU A 609 11.63 -28.56 -14.52
C LEU A 609 11.36 -29.23 -15.87
N ASP A 610 11.23 -28.45 -16.93
CA ASP A 610 11.02 -28.84 -18.33
C ASP A 610 12.28 -28.60 -19.19
N THR A 611 13.41 -28.38 -18.57
CA THR A 611 14.68 -28.03 -19.23
C THR A 611 14.66 -26.67 -19.96
N THR A 612 13.58 -25.88 -19.87
CA THR A 612 13.61 -24.48 -20.30
C THR A 612 14.67 -23.73 -19.49
N PRO A 613 15.61 -23.02 -20.10
CA PRO A 613 16.61 -22.25 -19.37
C PRO A 613 15.97 -21.20 -18.43
N ASN A 614 16.71 -20.78 -17.40
CA ASN A 614 16.35 -19.56 -16.66
C ASN A 614 16.23 -18.40 -17.65
N GLY A 615 15.20 -17.57 -17.47
CA GLY A 615 14.97 -16.50 -18.43
C GLY A 615 13.72 -15.68 -18.13
N TYR A 616 13.28 -14.98 -19.16
CA TYR A 616 12.10 -14.12 -19.12
C TYR A 616 11.49 -14.01 -20.52
N TYR A 617 10.28 -13.45 -20.59
CA TYR A 617 9.54 -13.35 -21.86
C TYR A 617 9.45 -11.91 -22.31
N VAL A 618 9.61 -11.68 -23.60
CA VAL A 618 9.49 -10.39 -24.27
C VAL A 618 8.28 -10.44 -25.17
N TYR A 619 7.26 -9.64 -24.90
CA TYR A 619 6.06 -9.51 -25.72
C TYR A 619 6.05 -8.14 -26.37
N ALA A 620 6.30 -8.09 -27.68
CA ALA A 620 6.12 -6.88 -28.48
C ALA A 620 4.62 -6.68 -28.73
N VAL A 621 4.02 -5.73 -28.06
CA VAL A 621 2.60 -5.41 -28.23
C VAL A 621 2.45 -4.47 -29.43
N GLU A 622 1.62 -4.88 -30.40
CA GLU A 622 1.30 -4.13 -31.60
C GLU A 622 -0.22 -3.97 -31.69
N GLY A 623 -0.73 -2.79 -31.34
CA GLY A 623 -2.16 -2.51 -31.28
C GLY A 623 -2.89 -3.34 -30.22
N THR A 624 -3.57 -4.40 -30.64
CA THR A 624 -4.34 -5.32 -29.76
C THR A 624 -3.83 -6.77 -29.87
N GLY A 625 -2.57 -6.98 -30.17
CA GLY A 625 -1.98 -8.31 -30.29
C GLY A 625 -0.46 -8.28 -30.03
N PHE A 626 0.16 -9.45 -30.16
CA PHE A 626 1.62 -9.58 -30.07
C PHE A 626 2.24 -9.63 -31.47
N GLY A 627 3.38 -8.98 -31.63
CA GLY A 627 4.10 -8.83 -32.88
C GLY A 627 5.35 -9.68 -32.98
N LYS A 628 6.05 -9.52 -34.12
CA LYS A 628 7.20 -10.31 -34.55
C LYS A 628 8.39 -10.27 -33.56
N GLU A 629 8.52 -9.21 -32.79
CA GLU A 629 9.61 -9.07 -31.83
C GLU A 629 9.29 -9.72 -30.46
N SER A 630 8.24 -10.58 -30.40
CA SER A 630 7.94 -11.40 -29.21
C SER A 630 8.78 -12.68 -29.20
N TYR A 631 9.41 -13.00 -28.06
CA TYR A 631 10.25 -14.20 -27.91
C TYR A 631 10.51 -14.54 -26.43
N PHE A 632 10.87 -15.79 -26.16
CA PHE A 632 11.48 -16.18 -24.88
C PHE A 632 12.96 -15.78 -24.89
N LYS A 633 13.45 -15.16 -23.83
CA LYS A 633 14.85 -14.79 -23.64
C LYS A 633 15.50 -15.65 -22.57
N ALA A 634 16.25 -16.66 -23.00
CA ALA A 634 17.13 -17.38 -22.07
C ALA A 634 18.23 -16.46 -21.56
N THR A 635 18.42 -16.41 -20.24
CA THR A 635 19.45 -15.56 -19.60
C THR A 635 20.83 -15.86 -20.16
N GLU A 636 21.56 -14.82 -20.54
CA GLU A 636 22.91 -14.86 -21.13
C GLU A 636 23.01 -15.45 -22.55
N TYR A 637 21.90 -15.97 -23.12
CA TYR A 637 21.88 -16.44 -24.50
C TYR A 637 21.35 -15.40 -25.49
N ASN A 638 21.64 -15.59 -26.77
CA ASN A 638 21.01 -14.82 -27.84
C ASN A 638 19.49 -15.15 -27.95
N ARG A 639 18.70 -14.23 -28.47
CA ARG A 639 17.27 -14.46 -28.74
C ARG A 639 16.99 -15.67 -29.66
N SER A 640 17.99 -16.13 -30.45
CA SER A 640 17.87 -17.31 -31.29
C SER A 640 17.83 -18.63 -30.52
N LYS A 641 18.19 -18.64 -29.24
CA LYS A 641 18.13 -19.83 -28.36
C LYS A 641 16.69 -20.10 -27.94
N GLN A 642 15.93 -20.77 -28.81
CA GLN A 642 14.52 -21.08 -28.56
C GLN A 642 14.25 -22.57 -28.36
N MET A 643 15.30 -23.40 -28.46
CA MET A 643 15.17 -24.83 -28.27
C MET A 643 16.47 -25.50 -27.81
N SER A 644 16.32 -26.67 -27.20
CA SER A 644 17.40 -27.65 -26.97
C SER A 644 17.09 -28.96 -27.68
N LEU A 645 18.14 -29.64 -28.16
CA LEU A 645 18.04 -30.94 -28.83
C LEU A 645 18.66 -32.03 -27.97
N PHE A 646 18.03 -33.21 -27.98
CA PHE A 646 18.47 -34.41 -27.25
C PHE A 646 18.34 -35.65 -28.14
N LYS A 647 19.07 -36.73 -27.81
CA LYS A 647 18.73 -38.04 -28.31
C LYS A 647 17.73 -38.70 -27.36
N ALA A 648 16.70 -39.33 -27.93
CA ALA A 648 15.61 -39.88 -27.14
C ALA A 648 16.07 -40.97 -26.17
N ASP A 649 17.07 -41.77 -26.50
CA ASP A 649 17.60 -42.88 -25.73
C ASP A 649 18.86 -42.55 -24.92
N ASP A 650 19.29 -41.28 -24.87
CA ASP A 650 20.33 -40.85 -23.94
C ASP A 650 19.88 -41.08 -22.50
N ASP A 651 20.80 -41.68 -21.71
CA ASP A 651 20.55 -41.98 -20.28
C ASP A 651 20.99 -40.77 -19.41
N PHE A 652 20.03 -40.12 -18.82
CA PHE A 652 20.23 -39.03 -17.86
C PHE A 652 20.06 -39.54 -16.43
N LYS A 653 21.02 -40.29 -15.93
CA LYS A 653 20.98 -40.90 -14.58
C LYS A 653 19.79 -41.83 -14.34
N GLY A 654 19.45 -42.64 -15.32
CA GLY A 654 18.35 -43.59 -15.27
C GLY A 654 17.04 -43.07 -15.86
N TYR A 655 17.03 -41.86 -16.45
CA TYR A 655 15.88 -41.28 -17.14
C TYR A 655 16.18 -41.08 -18.62
N SER A 656 15.20 -41.32 -19.49
CA SER A 656 15.34 -41.03 -20.93
C SER A 656 14.02 -40.56 -21.55
N PHE A 657 14.10 -39.70 -22.56
CA PHE A 657 12.91 -39.28 -23.29
C PHE A 657 12.23 -40.44 -24.03
N ALA A 658 13.00 -41.45 -24.48
CA ALA A 658 12.43 -42.65 -25.10
C ALA A 658 11.47 -43.34 -24.13
N GLN A 659 11.85 -43.49 -22.86
CA GLN A 659 11.00 -44.08 -21.84
C GLN A 659 9.73 -43.27 -21.58
N ASP A 660 9.87 -41.97 -21.40
CA ASP A 660 8.78 -41.07 -21.00
C ASP A 660 7.76 -40.87 -22.12
N LEU A 661 8.23 -40.73 -23.34
CA LEU A 661 7.39 -40.60 -24.54
C LEU A 661 6.90 -41.95 -25.09
N GLY A 662 7.49 -43.05 -24.66
CA GLY A 662 7.19 -44.42 -25.18
C GLY A 662 7.75 -44.63 -26.59
N LEU A 663 8.92 -44.09 -26.89
CA LEU A 663 9.57 -44.19 -28.19
C LEU A 663 10.50 -45.41 -28.27
N PRO A 664 10.74 -45.97 -29.47
CA PRO A 664 11.68 -47.09 -29.65
C PRO A 664 13.12 -46.64 -29.40
N THR A 665 13.93 -47.51 -28.77
CA THR A 665 15.36 -47.28 -28.56
C THR A 665 16.22 -47.73 -29.75
N GLY A 666 17.45 -47.19 -29.82
CA GLY A 666 18.40 -47.59 -30.87
C GLY A 666 18.08 -47.04 -32.27
N LYS A 667 17.19 -46.02 -32.35
CA LYS A 667 16.74 -45.42 -33.60
C LYS A 667 17.32 -44.00 -33.87
N ASN A 668 18.19 -43.51 -33.00
CA ASN A 668 18.73 -42.16 -33.06
C ASN A 668 17.64 -41.04 -33.19
N ILE A 669 16.51 -41.25 -32.53
CA ILE A 669 15.40 -40.28 -32.52
C ILE A 669 15.90 -38.98 -31.87
N ILE A 670 15.68 -37.88 -32.55
CA ILE A 670 15.98 -36.53 -32.04
C ILE A 670 14.75 -35.96 -31.36
N ILE A 671 14.91 -35.50 -30.15
CA ILE A 671 13.93 -34.72 -29.37
C ILE A 671 14.28 -33.26 -29.52
N ALA A 672 13.32 -32.44 -29.89
CA ALA A 672 13.39 -30.98 -29.82
C ALA A 672 12.48 -30.47 -28.68
N ASN A 673 13.09 -29.92 -27.66
CA ASN A 673 12.41 -29.16 -26.64
C ASN A 673 12.37 -27.69 -27.08
N VAL A 674 11.20 -27.21 -27.51
CA VAL A 674 11.01 -25.84 -28.02
C VAL A 674 10.30 -25.02 -26.95
N TYR A 675 11.05 -24.18 -26.25
CA TYR A 675 10.72 -23.62 -24.94
C TYR A 675 9.38 -22.86 -24.82
N ASN A 676 8.95 -22.19 -25.87
CA ASN A 676 7.72 -21.38 -25.86
C ASN A 676 6.69 -21.85 -26.91
N ALA A 677 6.86 -23.08 -27.42
CA ALA A 677 6.03 -23.56 -28.50
C ALA A 677 4.62 -23.93 -28.03
N ASN A 678 3.63 -23.39 -28.72
CA ASN A 678 2.22 -23.78 -28.65
C ASN A 678 1.77 -24.39 -29.98
N ASP A 679 0.50 -24.70 -30.12
CA ASP A 679 -0.05 -25.35 -31.31
C ASP A 679 -0.01 -24.48 -32.60
N SER A 680 0.34 -23.20 -32.48
CA SER A 680 0.53 -22.29 -33.62
C SER A 680 1.95 -22.35 -34.21
N TRP A 681 2.89 -22.98 -33.52
CA TRP A 681 4.25 -23.16 -34.03
C TRP A 681 4.32 -24.29 -35.04
N ARG A 682 5.28 -24.20 -35.99
CA ARG A 682 5.59 -25.23 -36.96
C ARG A 682 7.04 -25.67 -36.81
N ILE A 683 7.26 -26.96 -36.59
CA ILE A 683 8.59 -27.52 -36.31
C ILE A 683 8.94 -28.53 -37.40
N TYR A 684 10.07 -28.35 -38.05
CA TYR A 684 10.50 -29.19 -39.19
C TYR A 684 11.89 -29.80 -38.94
N ALA A 685 12.06 -31.04 -39.41
CA ALA A 685 13.39 -31.67 -39.51
C ALA A 685 13.83 -31.71 -40.97
N TYR A 686 15.12 -31.49 -41.17
CA TYR A 686 15.82 -31.65 -42.43
C TYR A 686 16.95 -32.66 -42.19
N GLU A 687 17.00 -33.73 -43.01
CA GLU A 687 17.94 -34.81 -42.89
C GLU A 687 19.08 -34.64 -43.90
N GLY A 688 20.35 -34.52 -43.48
CA GLY A 688 21.50 -34.25 -44.30
C GLY A 688 21.35 -32.99 -45.15
N GLU A 689 21.58 -33.12 -46.45
CA GLU A 689 21.47 -32.01 -47.42
C GLU A 689 20.03 -31.81 -47.98
N SER A 690 19.02 -32.48 -47.37
CA SER A 690 17.64 -32.36 -47.84
C SER A 690 17.13 -30.92 -47.72
N THR A 691 16.55 -30.39 -48.79
CA THR A 691 15.85 -29.10 -48.79
C THR A 691 14.34 -29.26 -48.46
N GLN A 692 13.87 -30.49 -48.39
CA GLN A 692 12.49 -30.80 -48.03
C GLN A 692 12.40 -31.06 -46.52
N GLY A 693 11.74 -30.16 -45.78
CA GLY A 693 11.49 -30.32 -44.37
C GLY A 693 10.33 -31.30 -44.10
N VAL A 694 10.47 -32.14 -43.09
CA VAL A 694 9.43 -33.02 -42.58
C VAL A 694 8.95 -32.41 -41.29
N GLU A 695 7.63 -32.14 -41.18
CA GLU A 695 7.06 -31.59 -39.94
C GLU A 695 7.16 -32.63 -38.81
N LEU A 696 7.62 -32.21 -37.63
CA LEU A 696 7.84 -33.08 -36.48
C LEU A 696 6.51 -33.46 -35.84
N THR A 697 6.48 -34.67 -35.29
CA THR A 697 5.38 -35.09 -34.44
C THR A 697 5.52 -34.48 -33.05
N LYS A 698 4.48 -33.80 -32.58
CA LYS A 698 4.40 -33.34 -31.18
C LYS A 698 4.29 -34.54 -30.26
N GLY A 699 5.12 -34.63 -29.26
CA GLY A 699 5.06 -35.65 -28.21
C GLY A 699 3.76 -35.55 -27.41
N LYS A 700 3.33 -36.68 -26.82
CA LYS A 700 2.27 -36.64 -25.81
C LYS A 700 2.76 -35.82 -24.60
N PRO A 701 1.87 -35.16 -23.86
CA PRO A 701 2.25 -34.54 -22.59
C PRO A 701 2.85 -35.57 -21.63
N ILE A 702 3.96 -35.19 -20.99
CA ILE A 702 4.67 -36.01 -20.01
C ILE A 702 4.78 -35.28 -18.68
N ILE A 703 4.94 -36.02 -17.59
CA ILE A 703 4.97 -35.51 -16.22
C ILE A 703 6.39 -35.25 -15.69
N ARG A 704 7.39 -35.46 -16.51
CA ARG A 704 8.81 -35.21 -16.19
C ARG A 704 9.60 -35.02 -17.47
N ASP A 705 10.59 -34.17 -17.41
CA ASP A 705 11.65 -34.05 -18.41
C ASP A 705 12.82 -34.93 -18.01
N ALA A 706 13.25 -35.81 -18.89
CA ALA A 706 14.31 -36.80 -18.58
C ALA A 706 15.62 -36.09 -18.16
N TYR A 707 15.99 -35.02 -18.83
CA TYR A 707 17.20 -34.29 -18.55
C TYR A 707 17.12 -33.52 -17.23
N ALA A 708 16.08 -32.70 -17.04
CA ALA A 708 15.87 -31.93 -15.80
C ALA A 708 15.77 -32.87 -14.59
N THR A 709 15.04 -33.99 -14.71
CA THR A 709 14.91 -35.02 -13.64
C THR A 709 16.25 -35.66 -13.37
N GLY A 710 16.98 -36.09 -14.41
CA GLY A 710 18.32 -36.68 -14.27
C GLY A 710 19.29 -35.74 -13.54
N TYR A 711 19.22 -34.46 -13.82
CA TYR A 711 20.02 -33.48 -13.11
C TYR A 711 19.58 -33.27 -11.66
N HIS A 712 18.33 -32.85 -11.44
CA HIS A 712 17.87 -32.47 -10.09
C HIS A 712 17.80 -33.69 -9.13
N CYS A 713 17.29 -34.80 -9.59
CA CYS A 713 17.20 -36.00 -8.74
C CYS A 713 18.46 -36.85 -8.81
N GLY A 714 18.98 -37.12 -10.02
CA GLY A 714 20.09 -38.05 -10.22
C GLY A 714 21.45 -37.48 -9.86
N VAL A 715 21.70 -36.18 -10.07
CA VAL A 715 22.96 -35.49 -9.76
C VAL A 715 22.90 -34.78 -8.41
N GLN A 716 21.87 -33.97 -8.19
CA GLN A 716 21.75 -33.19 -6.95
C GLN A 716 21.07 -33.91 -5.80
N GLY A 717 20.47 -35.09 -6.04
CA GLY A 717 19.80 -35.90 -5.01
C GLY A 717 18.53 -35.22 -4.46
N GLN A 718 17.90 -34.33 -5.21
CA GLN A 718 16.66 -33.69 -4.80
C GLN A 718 15.47 -34.66 -4.91
N SER A 719 14.42 -34.37 -4.13
CA SER A 719 13.20 -35.19 -4.05
C SER A 719 11.97 -34.30 -3.88
N GLY A 720 10.80 -34.89 -3.74
CA GLY A 720 9.55 -34.11 -3.55
C GLY A 720 9.11 -33.43 -4.84
N PHE A 721 9.01 -32.12 -4.85
CA PHE A 721 8.58 -31.31 -6.02
C PHE A 721 9.42 -31.60 -7.27
N TRP A 722 10.71 -31.87 -7.11
CA TRP A 722 11.63 -32.27 -8.19
C TRP A 722 11.61 -33.75 -8.50
N GLY A 723 10.82 -34.53 -7.75
CA GLY A 723 10.79 -36.01 -7.88
C GLY A 723 10.18 -36.46 -9.21
N PRO A 724 10.59 -37.67 -9.69
CA PRO A 724 10.20 -38.18 -11.01
C PRO A 724 8.70 -38.50 -11.14
N ASN A 725 7.96 -38.51 -10.05
CA ASN A 725 6.53 -38.83 -9.99
C ASN A 725 5.66 -37.61 -9.62
N ASN A 726 6.16 -36.40 -9.77
CA ASN A 726 5.37 -35.20 -9.50
C ASN A 726 4.27 -35.06 -10.56
N SER A 727 3.02 -35.30 -10.18
CA SER A 727 1.87 -35.19 -11.07
C SER A 727 1.49 -33.74 -11.44
N TYR A 728 2.11 -32.74 -10.80
CA TYR A 728 1.89 -31.32 -11.10
C TYR A 728 2.67 -30.86 -12.34
N ILE A 729 3.78 -31.55 -12.69
CA ILE A 729 4.59 -31.21 -13.86
C ILE A 729 3.85 -31.67 -15.11
N ARG A 730 3.77 -30.78 -16.11
CA ARG A 730 3.17 -31.07 -17.40
C ARG A 730 4.01 -30.46 -18.50
N ILE A 731 4.69 -31.29 -19.30
CA ILE A 731 5.55 -30.84 -20.38
C ILE A 731 4.89 -31.17 -21.70
N ASN A 732 4.63 -30.15 -22.51
CA ASN A 732 3.73 -30.19 -23.64
C ASN A 732 4.35 -29.57 -24.93
N HIS A 733 5.66 -29.26 -24.89
CA HIS A 733 6.37 -28.60 -26.00
C HIS A 733 7.58 -29.40 -26.50
N LEU A 734 7.51 -30.75 -26.37
CA LEU A 734 8.47 -31.67 -26.93
C LEU A 734 8.00 -32.18 -28.29
N TYR A 735 8.92 -32.18 -29.24
CA TYR A 735 8.71 -32.71 -30.59
C TYR A 735 9.77 -33.76 -30.90
N TYR A 736 9.48 -34.73 -31.75
CA TYR A 736 10.46 -35.75 -32.08
C TYR A 736 10.47 -36.06 -33.57
N TYR A 737 11.67 -36.48 -34.02
CA TYR A 737 11.92 -36.95 -35.38
C TYR A 737 12.76 -38.23 -35.36
N GLN A 738 12.30 -39.27 -36.09
CA GLN A 738 13.10 -40.48 -36.31
C GLN A 738 13.81 -40.39 -37.64
N PRO A 739 15.17 -40.29 -37.70
CA PRO A 739 15.92 -40.25 -38.93
C PRO A 739 15.74 -41.51 -39.78
N THR A 740 15.74 -41.36 -41.10
CA THR A 740 15.82 -42.48 -42.06
C THR A 740 17.24 -43.02 -42.17
N ASP A 741 18.24 -42.13 -42.17
CA ASP A 741 19.64 -42.49 -42.00
C ASP A 741 20.11 -42.11 -40.57
N PRO A 742 20.40 -43.09 -39.71
CA PRO A 742 20.88 -42.83 -38.36
C PRO A 742 22.18 -42.04 -38.26
N LYS A 743 22.92 -41.87 -39.37
CA LYS A 743 24.18 -41.15 -39.42
C LYS A 743 24.04 -39.75 -39.98
N ALA A 744 22.89 -39.43 -40.56
CA ALA A 744 22.68 -38.06 -41.13
C ALA A 744 22.66 -37.02 -40.04
N GLU A 745 23.20 -35.83 -40.32
CA GLU A 745 22.96 -34.67 -39.49
C GLU A 745 21.49 -34.25 -39.61
N ILE A 746 20.84 -34.01 -38.50
CA ILE A 746 19.47 -33.54 -38.46
C ILE A 746 19.49 -32.06 -38.10
N THR A 747 18.91 -31.24 -38.97
CA THR A 747 18.65 -29.82 -38.66
C THR A 747 17.18 -29.64 -38.29
N ILE A 748 16.92 -29.13 -37.12
CA ILE A 748 15.59 -28.77 -36.66
C ILE A 748 15.38 -27.28 -36.91
N LYS A 749 14.27 -26.93 -37.55
CA LYS A 749 13.82 -25.56 -37.76
C LYS A 749 12.45 -25.36 -37.10
N ALA A 750 12.40 -24.51 -36.11
CA ALA A 750 11.15 -24.07 -35.50
C ALA A 750 10.73 -22.70 -36.08
N VAL A 751 9.48 -22.58 -36.43
CA VAL A 751 8.88 -21.34 -36.97
C VAL A 751 7.78 -20.92 -35.97
N ASP A 752 7.92 -19.72 -35.41
CA ASP A 752 6.96 -19.18 -34.47
C ASP A 752 5.69 -18.65 -35.19
N PRO A 753 4.62 -18.27 -34.48
CA PRO A 753 3.40 -17.73 -35.09
C PRO A 753 3.60 -16.43 -35.87
N TYR A 754 4.73 -15.76 -35.66
CA TYR A 754 5.07 -14.48 -36.30
C TYR A 754 5.99 -14.66 -37.52
N GLY A 755 6.38 -15.90 -37.83
CA GLY A 755 7.26 -16.25 -38.95
C GLY A 755 8.74 -16.10 -38.67
N ASN A 756 9.18 -15.97 -37.39
CA ASN A 756 10.61 -16.07 -37.07
C ASN A 756 11.05 -17.52 -37.14
N GLU A 757 12.24 -17.72 -37.67
CA GLU A 757 12.86 -19.04 -37.84
C GLU A 757 14.01 -19.22 -36.86
N TYR A 758 14.00 -20.35 -36.15
CA TYR A 758 15.04 -20.76 -35.21
C TYR A 758 15.61 -22.12 -35.61
N VAL A 759 16.91 -22.27 -35.62
CA VAL A 759 17.58 -23.46 -36.13
C VAL A 759 18.51 -24.04 -35.08
N ALA A 760 18.46 -25.36 -34.91
CA ALA A 760 19.43 -26.13 -34.13
C ALA A 760 19.81 -27.44 -34.88
N ARG A 761 20.99 -27.98 -34.63
CA ARG A 761 21.53 -29.15 -35.32
C ARG A 761 21.82 -30.27 -34.35
N SER A 762 21.65 -31.52 -34.83
CA SER A 762 21.98 -32.69 -34.04
C SER A 762 23.47 -32.83 -33.70
N SER A 763 24.35 -32.19 -34.45
CA SER A 763 25.77 -32.04 -34.10
C SER A 763 26.05 -31.15 -32.90
N GLU A 764 25.08 -30.33 -32.50
CA GLU A 764 25.13 -29.47 -31.31
C GLU A 764 24.68 -30.19 -30.04
N ILE A 765 24.15 -31.42 -30.17
CA ILE A 765 23.75 -32.23 -29.01
C ILE A 765 24.99 -32.61 -28.21
N ILE A 766 25.05 -32.22 -26.96
CA ILE A 766 26.11 -32.60 -26.05
C ILE A 766 25.84 -34.03 -25.58
N PRO A 767 26.76 -34.98 -25.75
CA PRO A 767 26.58 -36.36 -25.24
C PRO A 767 26.41 -36.36 -23.73
N SER A 768 25.59 -37.28 -23.24
CA SER A 768 25.25 -37.35 -21.80
C SER A 768 26.47 -37.51 -20.88
N ASN A 769 27.57 -38.11 -21.37
CA ASN A 769 28.82 -38.27 -20.64
C ASN A 769 29.63 -36.95 -20.50
N ASP A 770 29.39 -35.98 -21.36
CA ASP A 770 30.11 -34.69 -21.40
C ASP A 770 29.32 -33.55 -20.74
N TRP A 771 28.21 -33.87 -20.14
CA TRP A 771 27.31 -32.87 -19.55
C TRP A 771 27.90 -32.25 -18.30
N ASN A 772 28.21 -30.98 -18.37
CA ASN A 772 28.53 -30.16 -17.22
C ASN A 772 27.28 -29.38 -16.82
N PHE A 773 26.45 -30.00 -16.02
CA PHE A 773 25.20 -29.42 -15.52
C PHE A 773 25.39 -28.13 -14.69
N ALA A 774 26.62 -27.76 -14.36
CA ALA A 774 26.94 -26.56 -13.61
C ALA A 774 27.24 -25.33 -14.50
N GLN A 775 27.24 -25.46 -15.83
CA GLN A 775 27.68 -24.41 -16.75
C GLN A 775 26.74 -24.15 -17.94
N GLN A 776 25.52 -24.59 -17.90
CA GLN A 776 24.55 -24.20 -18.96
C GLN A 776 23.46 -23.33 -18.41
#